data_5095fb018485b35e2631574ef420eda7
#
_entry.id   5095fb018485b35e2631574ef420eda7
#
_cell.length_a   1.000
_cell.length_b   1.000
_cell.length_c   1.000
_cell.angle_alpha   90.00
_cell.angle_beta   90.00
_cell.angle_gamma   90.00
#
_symmetry.space_group_name_H-M   'P 1'
#
loop_
_entity.id
_entity.type
_entity.pdbx_description
1 polymer ?
#
loop_
_entity_poly.entity_id
_entity_poly.type
_entity_poly.pdbx_seq_one_letter_code
_entity_poly.pdbx_strand_id
1 'polypeptide(L)'
;MDFFKSQKKVLVIAADHSAIGIWSIDRSFSRFGHSTVYLYSFLIQKKSALATFILGISAYYHDSAAAIICDGEIIAAAHEERFTRKKHDPSFPHEAVKYVLSEAGIEYKDLAAVAFYDKPFIKFERLLETYHAFTPKGLNSFMTSVPVWIKEKLFMKKMLKDELKKFGKAKIPILFPEHHLSHGASAFYPSPFEEAAILTVDGVGEWATTTIGYGHGNNIKMLKELHFPHSIGLLYSAFTYYTGFTVNSGEYKLMGLAPYGNPDAAQTKEFKEKTLKELVDVREDGSILLNMKYFDYATGLKMTNNSKWTELFGLPPRNPESEISQDYMNMALAIQQITEEIVIRLAKTAKQLTNSNYLVMAGGVALNCVANGKLIETGIFKDIWIQPASGDAGGALGAAYLGWYLWKGEKRTVDKTVADAMKGAYLGPEYDDKAVMGMIRKYGGKYDYYENFDELTKAVASKLAEGNVVGWFQGRMEYGPRALGNRSILGDARNPEMQKKMNLKIKYREGFRPFAPSVLEEDVNEYFELDGTSPYMLVVMPVQQKHIKPLPSNYNSMEMYERLYHLRSDIPAVTHVDYSARIQSVNKKTNPRYWNLINAFKNQTGYGLLVNSSFNVRGEPIVCTPDDAFRCFMRTEMDVLVVGNFVFDKTRQEKLANDTNWKEEFKLD
;
A
#
# COMPACT_ATOMS: atom_id res chain seq x y z
N MET A 1 -18.81 -59.64 -22.59
CA MET A 1 -17.61 -58.75 -22.53
C MET A 1 -18.06 -57.44 -21.94
N ASP A 2 -17.98 -57.36 -20.63
CA ASP A 2 -18.55 -56.26 -19.86
C ASP A 2 -17.53 -55.19 -19.56
N PHE A 3 -17.86 -53.98 -19.93
CA PHE A 3 -17.09 -52.77 -19.58
C PHE A 3 -17.69 -52.18 -18.29
N PHE A 4 -17.01 -52.35 -17.18
CA PHE A 4 -17.30 -51.65 -15.94
C PHE A 4 -17.00 -50.12 -16.11
N LYS A 5 -18.02 -49.29 -16.11
CA LYS A 5 -17.90 -47.84 -15.87
C LYS A 5 -17.94 -47.58 -14.36
N SER A 6 -16.81 -47.25 -13.78
CA SER A 6 -16.70 -46.75 -12.43
C SER A 6 -17.26 -45.33 -12.34
N GLN A 7 -18.42 -45.18 -11.74
CA GLN A 7 -18.97 -43.87 -11.33
C GLN A 7 -18.32 -43.44 -10.01
N LYS A 8 -17.51 -42.38 -10.05
CA LYS A 8 -17.06 -41.71 -8.82
C LYS A 8 -18.17 -40.76 -8.36
N LYS A 9 -18.85 -41.14 -7.27
CA LYS A 9 -19.78 -40.25 -6.55
C LYS A 9 -18.96 -39.35 -5.62
N VAL A 10 -19.17 -38.06 -5.71
CA VAL A 10 -18.63 -37.09 -4.71
C VAL A 10 -19.73 -36.91 -3.66
N LEU A 11 -19.44 -37.30 -2.43
CA LEU A 11 -20.35 -37.13 -1.29
C LEU A 11 -20.02 -35.76 -0.65
N VAL A 12 -20.99 -34.83 -0.67
CA VAL A 12 -20.91 -33.60 0.11
C VAL A 12 -21.79 -33.79 1.35
N ILE A 13 -21.16 -33.85 2.51
CA ILE A 13 -21.87 -33.93 3.79
C ILE A 13 -21.98 -32.51 4.34
N ALA A 14 -23.18 -31.95 4.36
CA ALA A 14 -23.49 -30.75 5.11
C ALA A 14 -24.22 -31.20 6.40
N ALA A 15 -23.59 -30.99 7.55
CA ALA A 15 -24.19 -31.28 8.83
C ALA A 15 -24.92 -30.04 9.36
N ASP A 16 -26.22 -30.03 9.32
CA ASP A 16 -27.07 -29.18 10.14
C ASP A 16 -27.85 -30.03 11.12
N HIS A 17 -28.06 -29.52 12.33
CA HIS A 17 -28.54 -30.29 13.49
C HIS A 17 -29.99 -30.82 13.39
N SER A 18 -30.65 -30.78 12.23
CA SER A 18 -32.05 -31.24 12.11
C SER A 18 -32.43 -32.04 10.86
N ALA A 19 -31.56 -32.26 9.86
CA ALA A 19 -31.86 -33.15 8.74
C ALA A 19 -30.63 -33.56 7.92
N ILE A 20 -30.46 -34.82 7.59
CA ILE A 20 -29.49 -35.36 6.65
C ILE A 20 -30.16 -35.53 5.28
N GLY A 21 -29.77 -34.72 4.30
CA GLY A 21 -30.23 -34.87 2.93
C GLY A 21 -29.11 -35.39 2.01
N ILE A 22 -29.37 -36.46 1.27
CA ILE A 22 -28.46 -37.02 0.26
C ILE A 22 -28.92 -36.54 -1.11
N TRP A 23 -28.04 -35.79 -1.83
CA TRP A 23 -28.28 -35.35 -3.20
C TRP A 23 -27.30 -36.01 -4.14
N SER A 24 -27.78 -36.62 -5.22
CA SER A 24 -26.95 -37.12 -6.34
C SER A 24 -26.95 -36.10 -7.48
N ILE A 25 -25.76 -35.71 -7.93
CA ILE A 25 -25.60 -34.83 -9.11
C ILE A 25 -25.13 -35.71 -10.27
N ASP A 26 -25.92 -35.74 -11.34
CA ASP A 26 -25.60 -36.45 -12.58
C ASP A 26 -24.66 -35.58 -13.44
N ARG A 27 -23.58 -36.19 -13.95
CA ARG A 27 -22.56 -35.49 -14.78
C ARG A 27 -22.98 -35.51 -16.25
N SER A 28 -23.80 -34.57 -16.65
CA SER A 28 -24.04 -34.31 -18.06
C SER A 28 -24.06 -32.81 -18.45
N PHE A 29 -23.09 -32.05 -17.88
CA PHE A 29 -22.85 -30.69 -18.32
C PHE A 29 -21.34 -30.41 -18.43
N SER A 30 -20.78 -30.73 -19.57
CA SER A 30 -19.53 -30.18 -20.07
C SER A 30 -19.84 -28.92 -20.86
N ARG A 31 -19.84 -27.79 -20.22
CA ARG A 31 -19.72 -26.40 -20.72
C ARG A 31 -20.35 -25.49 -19.68
N PHE A 32 -19.50 -24.86 -18.84
CA PHE A 32 -19.76 -23.52 -18.28
C PHE A 32 -18.77 -23.26 -17.14
N GLY A 33 -17.76 -22.43 -17.42
CA GLY A 33 -16.82 -21.91 -16.41
C GLY A 33 -17.44 -20.88 -15.43
N HIS A 34 -18.76 -20.89 -15.27
CA HIS A 34 -19.49 -19.96 -14.41
C HIS A 34 -20.00 -20.58 -13.08
N SER A 35 -19.78 -21.89 -12.87
CA SER A 35 -20.42 -22.57 -11.75
C SER A 35 -19.84 -22.24 -10.38
N THR A 36 -18.58 -21.83 -10.31
CA THR A 36 -17.93 -21.58 -9.01
C THR A 36 -18.36 -20.25 -8.40
N VAL A 37 -18.56 -19.23 -9.21
CA VAL A 37 -19.03 -17.91 -8.74
C VAL A 37 -20.50 -17.97 -8.35
N TYR A 38 -21.33 -18.71 -9.08
CA TYR A 38 -22.73 -18.91 -8.72
C TYR A 38 -22.92 -19.79 -7.47
N LEU A 39 -22.05 -20.77 -7.24
CA LEU A 39 -22.12 -21.56 -6.00
C LEU A 39 -21.70 -20.73 -4.78
N TYR A 40 -20.72 -19.85 -4.95
CA TYR A 40 -20.28 -18.94 -3.87
C TYR A 40 -21.36 -17.89 -3.56
N SER A 41 -21.98 -17.30 -4.59
CA SER A 41 -23.11 -16.38 -4.38
C SER A 41 -24.37 -17.07 -3.85
N PHE A 42 -24.63 -18.32 -4.24
CA PHE A 42 -25.77 -19.10 -3.73
C PHE A 42 -25.56 -19.57 -2.28
N LEU A 43 -24.32 -19.90 -1.89
CA LEU A 43 -23.96 -20.22 -0.51
C LEU A 43 -24.00 -18.97 0.39
N ILE A 44 -23.61 -17.80 -0.15
CA ILE A 44 -23.75 -16.52 0.54
C ILE A 44 -25.23 -16.16 0.71
N GLN A 45 -26.08 -16.33 -0.32
CA GLN A 45 -27.52 -16.08 -0.20
C GLN A 45 -28.24 -16.98 0.84
N LYS A 46 -27.80 -18.23 1.02
CA LYS A 46 -28.36 -19.10 2.06
C LYS A 46 -27.88 -18.82 3.49
N LYS A 47 -26.67 -18.17 3.63
CA LYS A 47 -26.18 -17.64 4.92
C LYS A 47 -26.82 -16.30 5.29
N SER A 48 -27.50 -15.60 4.37
CA SER A 48 -27.91 -14.20 4.50
C SER A 48 -28.94 -13.89 5.59
N ALA A 49 -29.62 -14.86 6.17
CA ALA A 49 -30.59 -14.63 7.24
C ALA A 49 -29.96 -14.39 8.64
N LEU A 50 -28.65 -14.65 8.81
CA LEU A 50 -27.90 -14.48 10.08
C LEU A 50 -26.54 -13.79 9.92
N ALA A 51 -26.06 -13.52 8.70
CA ALA A 51 -24.75 -12.93 8.45
C ALA A 51 -24.70 -11.45 8.88
N THR A 52 -23.63 -11.05 9.55
CA THR A 52 -23.44 -9.68 10.06
C THR A 52 -22.42 -8.94 9.24
N PHE A 53 -22.87 -7.91 8.50
CA PHE A 53 -22.02 -7.06 7.69
C PHE A 53 -21.70 -5.76 8.38
N ILE A 54 -20.41 -5.36 8.39
CA ILE A 54 -19.95 -4.09 8.92
C ILE A 54 -19.15 -3.37 7.85
N LEU A 55 -19.57 -2.13 7.55
CA LEU A 55 -18.91 -1.24 6.62
C LEU A 55 -17.96 -0.30 7.37
N GLY A 56 -16.69 -0.31 7.04
CA GLY A 56 -15.70 0.65 7.51
C GLY A 56 -15.44 1.73 6.46
N ILE A 57 -15.26 2.97 6.91
CA ILE A 57 -15.05 4.14 6.05
C ILE A 57 -13.90 4.99 6.60
N SER A 58 -12.99 5.38 5.70
CA SER A 58 -11.99 6.44 5.87
C SER A 58 -12.33 7.57 4.89
N ALA A 59 -12.39 8.83 5.35
CA ALA A 59 -12.72 9.98 4.49
C ALA A 59 -12.38 11.32 5.14
N TYR A 60 -12.43 12.40 4.34
CA TYR A 60 -12.33 13.82 4.71
C TYR A 60 -10.96 14.26 5.24
N TYR A 61 -9.89 13.55 4.83
CA TYR A 61 -8.51 13.99 5.04
C TYR A 61 -7.68 13.71 3.79
N HIS A 62 -7.16 12.51 3.62
CA HIS A 62 -6.58 11.97 2.39
C HIS A 62 -6.88 10.47 2.33
N ASP A 63 -6.68 9.84 1.17
CA ASP A 63 -6.79 8.39 0.99
C ASP A 63 -8.13 7.79 1.44
N SER A 64 -9.23 8.39 0.98
CA SER A 64 -10.57 7.88 1.27
C SER A 64 -10.74 6.45 0.75
N ALA A 65 -11.38 5.62 1.57
CA ALA A 65 -11.55 4.20 1.30
C ALA A 65 -12.80 3.62 1.98
N ALA A 66 -13.25 2.49 1.46
CA ALA A 66 -14.26 1.66 2.08
C ALA A 66 -13.79 0.20 2.18
N ALA A 67 -14.16 -0.47 3.26
CA ALA A 67 -13.94 -1.89 3.46
C ALA A 67 -15.19 -2.53 4.07
N ILE A 68 -15.54 -3.74 3.66
CA ILE A 68 -16.66 -4.48 4.22
C ILE A 68 -16.19 -5.84 4.72
N ILE A 69 -16.63 -6.18 5.91
CA ILE A 69 -16.43 -7.51 6.51
C ILE A 69 -17.78 -8.19 6.75
N CYS A 70 -17.77 -9.52 6.67
CA CYS A 70 -18.90 -10.38 6.98
C CYS A 70 -18.46 -11.42 8.02
N ASP A 71 -19.06 -11.41 9.20
CA ASP A 71 -18.73 -12.35 10.29
C ASP A 71 -17.22 -12.42 10.59
N GLY A 72 -16.52 -11.29 10.49
CA GLY A 72 -15.08 -11.15 10.70
C GLY A 72 -14.19 -11.45 9.48
N GLU A 73 -14.74 -11.94 8.38
CA GLU A 73 -14.01 -12.13 7.12
C GLU A 73 -14.03 -10.88 6.24
N ILE A 74 -12.90 -10.54 5.63
CA ILE A 74 -12.82 -9.45 4.65
C ILE A 74 -13.46 -9.92 3.34
N ILE A 75 -14.50 -9.20 2.89
CA ILE A 75 -15.15 -9.45 1.60
C ILE A 75 -14.54 -8.59 0.50
N ALA A 76 -14.43 -7.28 0.74
CA ALA A 76 -13.90 -6.33 -0.22
C ALA A 76 -13.36 -5.08 0.47
N ALA A 77 -12.40 -4.43 -0.18
CA ALA A 77 -11.91 -3.11 0.19
C ALA A 77 -11.33 -2.38 -1.02
N ALA A 78 -11.54 -1.06 -1.09
CA ALA A 78 -11.01 -0.25 -2.17
C ALA A 78 -10.80 1.21 -1.76
N HIS A 79 -9.81 1.87 -2.37
CA HIS A 79 -9.61 3.31 -2.30
C HIS A 79 -10.54 4.03 -3.28
N GLU A 80 -11.09 5.16 -2.89
CA GLU A 80 -11.94 5.99 -3.74
C GLU A 80 -11.19 6.53 -4.95
N GLU A 81 -9.92 6.92 -4.79
CA GLU A 81 -9.07 7.43 -5.87
C GLU A 81 -8.98 6.51 -7.08
N ARG A 82 -9.14 5.19 -6.88
CA ARG A 82 -9.09 4.19 -7.96
C ARG A 82 -10.24 4.35 -8.95
N PHE A 83 -11.41 4.77 -8.45
CA PHE A 83 -12.62 5.00 -9.24
C PHE A 83 -12.70 6.42 -9.76
N THR A 84 -12.45 7.41 -8.90
CA THR A 84 -12.56 8.85 -9.26
C THR A 84 -11.40 9.34 -10.12
N ARG A 85 -10.31 8.60 -10.19
CA ARG A 85 -9.05 8.93 -10.86
C ARG A 85 -8.39 10.21 -10.33
N LYS A 86 -8.73 10.61 -9.09
CA LYS A 86 -8.13 11.73 -8.36
C LYS A 86 -7.22 11.19 -7.26
N LYS A 87 -5.92 11.37 -7.41
CA LYS A 87 -4.94 10.88 -6.43
C LYS A 87 -5.16 11.54 -5.07
N HIS A 88 -5.11 10.72 -4.00
CA HIS A 88 -5.39 11.14 -2.61
C HIS A 88 -6.77 11.82 -2.46
N ASP A 89 -7.80 11.32 -3.15
CA ASP A 89 -9.16 11.87 -3.06
C ASP A 89 -9.64 11.90 -1.61
N PRO A 90 -9.94 13.10 -1.03
CA PRO A 90 -10.38 13.23 0.36
C PRO A 90 -11.89 13.12 0.53
N SER A 91 -12.65 13.02 -0.55
CA SER A 91 -14.13 13.06 -0.51
C SER A 91 -14.71 11.82 0.17
N PHE A 92 -16.02 11.84 0.44
CA PHE A 92 -16.71 10.64 0.89
C PHE A 92 -16.57 9.53 -0.18
N PRO A 93 -16.20 8.27 0.17
CA PRO A 93 -15.87 7.24 -0.77
C PRO A 93 -17.10 6.58 -1.42
N HIS A 94 -17.82 7.32 -2.25
CA HIS A 94 -19.07 6.87 -2.87
C HIS A 94 -18.90 5.62 -3.73
N GLU A 95 -17.91 5.62 -4.61
CA GLU A 95 -17.72 4.52 -5.54
C GLU A 95 -17.13 3.29 -4.84
N ALA A 96 -16.23 3.51 -3.87
CA ALA A 96 -15.71 2.42 -3.04
C ALA A 96 -16.81 1.77 -2.20
N VAL A 97 -17.74 2.56 -1.61
CA VAL A 97 -18.90 2.03 -0.87
C VAL A 97 -19.82 1.25 -1.79
N LYS A 98 -20.15 1.76 -2.99
CA LYS A 98 -20.95 1.01 -3.98
C LYS A 98 -20.30 -0.32 -4.33
N TYR A 99 -18.99 -0.29 -4.58
CA TYR A 99 -18.23 -1.48 -4.93
C TYR A 99 -18.31 -2.53 -3.81
N VAL A 100 -17.97 -2.17 -2.56
CA VAL A 100 -17.91 -3.17 -1.48
C VAL A 100 -19.30 -3.72 -1.12
N LEU A 101 -20.38 -2.93 -1.22
CA LEU A 101 -21.74 -3.42 -1.05
C LEU A 101 -22.14 -4.38 -2.18
N SER A 102 -21.82 -4.04 -3.43
CA SER A 102 -22.07 -4.90 -4.58
C SER A 102 -21.31 -6.21 -4.50
N GLU A 103 -20.03 -6.18 -4.12
CA GLU A 103 -19.20 -7.37 -3.96
C GLU A 103 -19.68 -8.28 -2.83
N ALA A 104 -20.20 -7.68 -1.76
CA ALA A 104 -20.84 -8.42 -0.67
C ALA A 104 -22.25 -8.94 -1.02
N GLY A 105 -22.83 -8.54 -2.15
CA GLY A 105 -24.16 -8.95 -2.58
C GLY A 105 -25.30 -8.46 -1.68
N ILE A 106 -25.11 -7.29 -1.02
CA ILE A 106 -26.07 -6.74 -0.06
C ILE A 106 -26.47 -5.30 -0.39
N GLU A 107 -27.59 -4.87 0.19
CA GLU A 107 -28.00 -3.48 0.19
C GLU A 107 -27.59 -2.78 1.49
N TYR A 108 -27.56 -1.44 1.48
CA TYR A 108 -27.25 -0.64 2.66
C TYR A 108 -28.07 -1.01 3.91
N LYS A 109 -29.34 -1.40 3.75
CA LYS A 109 -30.23 -1.81 4.84
C LYS A 109 -29.81 -3.08 5.59
N ASP A 110 -28.96 -3.91 4.96
CA ASP A 110 -28.50 -5.19 5.48
C ASP A 110 -27.25 -5.05 6.37
N LEU A 111 -26.69 -3.82 6.45
CA LEU A 111 -25.56 -3.53 7.33
C LEU A 111 -25.99 -3.54 8.81
N ALA A 112 -25.21 -4.17 9.66
CA ALA A 112 -25.35 -4.12 11.11
C ALA A 112 -24.82 -2.78 11.67
N ALA A 113 -23.74 -2.26 11.12
CA ALA A 113 -23.15 -0.97 11.50
C ALA A 113 -22.29 -0.38 10.37
N VAL A 114 -22.07 0.93 10.44
CA VAL A 114 -21.02 1.65 9.72
C VAL A 114 -20.01 2.14 10.74
N ALA A 115 -18.73 1.95 10.51
CA ALA A 115 -17.64 2.40 11.38
C ALA A 115 -16.77 3.42 10.63
N PHE A 116 -16.64 4.62 11.19
CA PHE A 116 -15.80 5.68 10.65
C PHE A 116 -14.47 5.71 11.42
N TYR A 117 -13.36 5.79 10.73
CA TYR A 117 -12.01 5.46 11.20
C TYR A 117 -11.41 6.38 12.26
N ASP A 118 -12.09 7.50 12.64
CA ASP A 118 -11.60 8.44 13.66
C ASP A 118 -12.74 9.07 14.50
N LYS A 119 -12.35 9.84 15.55
CA LYS A 119 -13.26 10.61 16.41
C LYS A 119 -13.19 12.11 16.08
N PRO A 120 -14.07 12.63 15.22
CA PRO A 120 -13.98 14.01 14.72
C PRO A 120 -14.03 15.09 15.81
N PHE A 121 -14.76 14.86 16.91
CA PHE A 121 -14.83 15.81 18.02
C PHE A 121 -13.49 15.99 18.73
N ILE A 122 -12.75 14.91 18.97
CA ILE A 122 -11.42 14.97 19.61
C ILE A 122 -10.41 15.63 18.66
N LYS A 123 -10.52 15.38 17.33
CA LYS A 123 -9.72 16.12 16.33
C LYS A 123 -9.97 17.62 16.41
N PHE A 124 -11.23 18.03 16.55
CA PHE A 124 -11.60 19.45 16.68
C PHE A 124 -11.05 20.07 17.99
N GLU A 125 -11.17 19.36 19.10
CA GLU A 125 -10.58 19.75 20.40
C GLU A 125 -9.09 20.00 20.27
N ARG A 126 -8.32 19.03 19.70
CA ARG A 126 -6.89 19.21 19.47
C ARG A 126 -6.58 20.48 18.68
N LEU A 127 -7.34 20.75 17.62
CA LEU A 127 -7.11 21.96 16.83
C LEU A 127 -7.27 23.23 17.68
N LEU A 128 -8.34 23.33 18.48
CA LEU A 128 -8.59 24.47 19.36
C LEU A 128 -7.49 24.62 20.42
N GLU A 129 -7.11 23.54 21.09
CA GLU A 129 -6.06 23.55 22.12
C GLU A 129 -4.69 23.90 21.52
N THR A 130 -4.39 23.40 20.31
CA THR A 130 -3.15 23.73 19.60
C THR A 130 -3.07 25.24 19.36
N TYR A 131 -4.10 25.87 18.80
CA TYR A 131 -4.07 27.32 18.58
C TYR A 131 -4.02 28.12 19.88
N HIS A 132 -4.67 27.66 20.93
CA HIS A 132 -4.58 28.28 22.25
C HIS A 132 -3.14 28.22 22.81
N ALA A 133 -2.51 27.04 22.74
CA ALA A 133 -1.15 26.82 23.23
C ALA A 133 -0.07 27.63 22.48
N PHE A 134 -0.28 27.91 21.20
CA PHE A 134 0.68 28.66 20.37
C PHE A 134 0.36 30.16 20.24
N THR A 135 -0.70 30.68 20.90
CA THR A 135 -1.06 32.10 20.85
C THR A 135 0.15 33.00 21.19
N PRO A 136 0.38 34.13 20.44
CA PRO A 136 -0.43 34.72 19.37
C PRO A 136 -0.12 34.17 17.96
N LYS A 137 0.72 33.16 17.78
CA LYS A 137 1.03 32.58 16.49
C LYS A 137 -0.20 31.92 15.87
N GLY A 138 -0.32 32.03 14.55
CA GLY A 138 -1.37 31.35 13.80
C GLY A 138 -2.75 32.01 13.82
N LEU A 139 -2.90 33.25 14.31
CA LEU A 139 -4.21 33.94 14.39
C LEU A 139 -4.89 34.00 13.00
N ASN A 140 -4.16 34.32 11.93
CA ASN A 140 -4.73 34.41 10.59
C ASN A 140 -5.20 33.03 10.08
N SER A 141 -4.41 31.97 10.30
CA SER A 141 -4.80 30.62 9.90
C SER A 141 -5.97 30.11 10.74
N PHE A 142 -6.04 30.45 12.03
CA PHE A 142 -7.16 30.16 12.91
C PHE A 142 -8.47 30.77 12.36
N MET A 143 -8.46 32.07 12.09
CA MET A 143 -9.65 32.79 11.57
C MET A 143 -10.13 32.22 10.24
N THR A 144 -9.23 31.72 9.40
CA THR A 144 -9.56 31.10 8.10
C THR A 144 -10.07 29.67 8.26
N SER A 145 -9.46 28.88 9.13
CA SER A 145 -9.69 27.43 9.24
C SER A 145 -10.86 27.07 10.14
N VAL A 146 -11.11 27.84 11.23
CA VAL A 146 -12.14 27.51 12.22
C VAL A 146 -13.55 27.43 11.61
N PRO A 147 -14.01 28.34 10.73
CA PRO A 147 -15.34 28.22 10.12
C PRO A 147 -15.50 26.92 9.31
N VAL A 148 -14.43 26.51 8.61
CA VAL A 148 -14.41 25.26 7.83
C VAL A 148 -14.47 24.07 8.77
N TRP A 149 -13.66 24.04 9.83
CA TRP A 149 -13.60 22.93 10.78
C TRP A 149 -14.85 22.78 11.62
N ILE A 150 -15.49 23.90 12.03
CA ILE A 150 -16.80 23.84 12.69
C ILE A 150 -17.78 23.11 11.77
N LYS A 151 -17.85 23.51 10.50
CA LYS A 151 -18.76 22.88 9.53
C LYS A 151 -18.44 21.39 9.31
N GLU A 152 -17.17 21.06 9.14
CA GLU A 152 -16.75 19.70 8.76
C GLU A 152 -16.60 18.74 9.95
N LYS A 153 -16.09 19.19 11.10
CA LYS A 153 -15.78 18.28 12.22
C LYS A 153 -16.93 18.18 13.21
N LEU A 154 -17.59 19.30 13.59
CA LEU A 154 -18.72 19.25 14.50
C LEU A 154 -19.96 18.59 13.86
N PHE A 155 -20.17 18.77 12.57
CA PHE A 155 -21.30 18.17 11.85
C PHE A 155 -20.97 16.88 11.13
N MET A 156 -19.79 16.28 11.33
CA MET A 156 -19.33 15.06 10.65
C MET A 156 -20.37 13.93 10.71
N LYS A 157 -20.95 13.66 11.87
CA LYS A 157 -21.99 12.62 12.00
C LYS A 157 -23.22 12.90 11.12
N LYS A 158 -23.59 14.18 10.97
CA LYS A 158 -24.68 14.58 10.08
C LYS A 158 -24.26 14.42 8.62
N MET A 159 -23.06 14.88 8.27
CA MET A 159 -22.51 14.73 6.91
C MET A 159 -22.47 13.27 6.50
N LEU A 160 -21.90 12.40 7.34
CA LEU A 160 -21.88 10.95 7.08
C LEU A 160 -23.29 10.37 6.89
N LYS A 161 -24.26 10.77 7.75
CA LYS A 161 -25.65 10.32 7.58
C LYS A 161 -26.26 10.79 6.27
N ASP A 162 -25.97 12.00 5.84
CA ASP A 162 -26.54 12.57 4.62
C ASP A 162 -25.91 11.89 3.38
N GLU A 163 -24.60 11.57 3.40
CA GLU A 163 -23.94 10.79 2.36
C GLU A 163 -24.46 9.33 2.32
N LEU A 164 -24.58 8.68 3.48
CA LEU A 164 -25.05 7.31 3.58
C LEU A 164 -26.53 7.14 3.15
N LYS A 165 -27.38 8.15 3.33
CA LYS A 165 -28.78 8.14 2.84
C LYS A 165 -28.88 7.97 1.32
N LYS A 166 -27.82 8.30 0.56
CA LYS A 166 -27.79 8.08 -0.91
C LYS A 166 -27.80 6.60 -1.26
N PHE A 167 -27.38 5.72 -0.35
CA PHE A 167 -27.38 4.27 -0.52
C PHE A 167 -28.66 3.59 0.02
N GLY A 168 -29.39 4.27 0.92
CA GLY A 168 -30.62 3.73 1.48
C GLY A 168 -31.16 4.53 2.66
N LYS A 169 -32.43 4.30 3.01
CA LYS A 169 -33.12 5.04 4.09
C LYS A 169 -33.06 4.36 5.46
N ALA A 170 -32.39 3.21 5.58
CA ALA A 170 -32.29 2.47 6.85
C ALA A 170 -31.52 3.28 7.91
N LYS A 171 -31.89 3.11 9.18
CA LYS A 171 -31.20 3.72 10.32
C LYS A 171 -30.11 2.77 10.82
N ILE A 172 -28.94 2.84 10.23
CA ILE A 172 -27.78 2.04 10.63
C ILE A 172 -26.97 2.82 11.68
N PRO A 173 -26.51 2.18 12.79
CA PRO A 173 -25.63 2.80 13.76
C PRO A 173 -24.29 3.17 13.13
N ILE A 174 -23.75 4.35 13.50
CA ILE A 174 -22.43 4.82 13.07
C ILE A 174 -21.52 4.83 14.28
N LEU A 175 -20.45 4.07 14.20
CA LEU A 175 -19.40 3.92 15.21
C LEU A 175 -18.23 4.84 14.88
N PHE A 176 -17.54 5.34 15.91
CA PHE A 176 -16.39 6.22 15.79
C PHE A 176 -15.26 5.72 16.69
N PRO A 177 -14.50 4.69 16.30
CA PRO A 177 -13.27 4.30 16.99
C PRO A 177 -12.20 5.38 16.87
N GLU A 178 -11.19 5.32 17.71
CA GLU A 178 -10.02 6.19 17.65
C GLU A 178 -9.14 5.84 16.44
N HIS A 179 -8.49 6.85 15.85
CA HIS A 179 -7.67 6.73 14.66
C HIS A 179 -6.54 5.69 14.82
N HIS A 180 -5.71 5.83 15.86
CA HIS A 180 -4.62 4.87 16.10
C HIS A 180 -5.12 3.48 16.53
N LEU A 181 -6.29 3.39 17.15
CA LEU A 181 -6.92 2.11 17.41
C LEU A 181 -7.39 1.47 16.09
N SER A 182 -7.90 2.25 15.13
CA SER A 182 -8.26 1.79 13.79
C SER A 182 -7.02 1.30 13.02
N HIS A 183 -5.89 2.01 13.10
CA HIS A 183 -4.62 1.55 12.55
C HIS A 183 -4.16 0.23 13.20
N GLY A 184 -4.15 0.16 14.53
CA GLY A 184 -3.76 -1.05 15.27
C GLY A 184 -4.63 -2.26 14.94
N ALA A 185 -5.95 -2.04 14.82
CA ALA A 185 -6.91 -3.06 14.43
C ALA A 185 -6.71 -3.54 12.99
N SER A 186 -6.40 -2.62 12.06
CA SER A 186 -6.13 -2.96 10.66
C SER A 186 -4.90 -3.86 10.50
N ALA A 187 -3.94 -3.76 11.42
CA ALA A 187 -2.76 -4.60 11.44
C ALA A 187 -2.96 -5.88 12.25
N PHE A 188 -3.55 -5.80 13.43
CA PHE A 188 -3.62 -6.94 14.33
C PHE A 188 -4.61 -8.01 13.86
N TYR A 189 -5.85 -7.62 13.54
CA TYR A 189 -6.88 -8.63 13.26
C TYR A 189 -6.64 -9.47 12.00
N PRO A 190 -6.15 -8.93 10.87
CA PRO A 190 -5.86 -9.76 9.72
C PRO A 190 -4.50 -10.48 9.79
N SER A 191 -3.63 -10.16 10.77
CA SER A 191 -2.33 -10.81 10.93
C SER A 191 -2.47 -12.30 11.28
N PRO A 192 -1.43 -13.13 11.03
CA PRO A 192 -1.46 -14.55 11.38
C PRO A 192 -1.21 -14.83 12.88
N PHE A 193 -1.07 -13.79 13.71
CA PHE A 193 -0.69 -13.91 15.11
C PHE A 193 -1.91 -13.90 16.03
N GLU A 194 -1.97 -14.81 16.99
CA GLU A 194 -3.00 -14.85 18.04
C GLU A 194 -2.81 -13.71 19.05
N GLU A 195 -1.55 -13.39 19.31
CA GLU A 195 -1.11 -12.23 20.09
C GLU A 195 0.02 -11.51 19.38
N ALA A 196 0.11 -10.20 19.57
CA ALA A 196 1.21 -9.39 19.04
C ALA A 196 1.38 -8.08 19.82
N ALA A 197 2.62 -7.56 19.86
CA ALA A 197 2.84 -6.14 20.07
C ALA A 197 2.28 -5.38 18.87
N ILE A 198 1.68 -4.22 19.11
CA ILE A 198 1.12 -3.35 18.07
C ILE A 198 1.92 -2.05 18.10
N LEU A 199 2.49 -1.66 16.98
CA LEU A 199 3.16 -0.37 16.81
C LEU A 199 2.49 0.40 15.68
N THR A 200 1.86 1.53 16.02
CA THR A 200 1.34 2.45 15.00
C THR A 200 2.16 3.72 15.00
N VAL A 201 2.67 4.11 13.83
CA VAL A 201 3.48 5.32 13.66
C VAL A 201 2.93 6.11 12.47
N ASP A 202 2.40 7.30 12.75
CA ASP A 202 1.71 8.09 11.74
C ASP A 202 2.07 9.58 11.80
N GLY A 203 1.46 10.38 10.93
CA GLY A 203 1.54 11.83 10.99
C GLY A 203 0.82 12.36 12.23
N VAL A 204 -0.49 12.23 12.26
CA VAL A 204 -1.33 12.59 13.42
C VAL A 204 -2.76 12.03 13.29
N GLY A 205 -3.23 11.36 14.33
CA GLY A 205 -4.63 10.99 14.52
C GLY A 205 -5.46 12.10 15.18
N GLU A 206 -6.15 11.79 16.27
CA GLU A 206 -6.77 12.81 17.12
C GLU A 206 -5.66 13.59 17.85
N TRP A 207 -5.04 12.98 18.84
CA TRP A 207 -3.87 13.48 19.56
C TRP A 207 -2.65 12.60 19.30
N ALA A 208 -2.85 11.29 19.30
CA ALA A 208 -1.77 10.33 19.14
C ALA A 208 -1.11 10.47 17.75
N THR A 209 0.21 10.35 17.72
CA THR A 209 1.08 10.32 16.54
C THR A 209 1.83 9.00 16.44
N THR A 210 2.00 8.33 17.59
CA THR A 210 2.60 7.00 17.71
C THR A 210 1.94 6.30 18.88
N THR A 211 1.60 5.01 18.73
CA THR A 211 1.11 4.21 19.85
C THR A 211 1.82 2.86 19.93
N ILE A 212 2.02 2.38 21.15
CA ILE A 212 2.40 1.02 21.44
C ILE A 212 1.24 0.35 22.14
N GLY A 213 0.78 -0.78 21.59
CA GLY A 213 -0.31 -1.57 22.12
C GLY A 213 0.02 -3.05 22.21
N TYR A 214 -0.92 -3.81 22.72
CA TYR A 214 -0.90 -5.27 22.77
C TYR A 214 -2.25 -5.82 22.33
N GLY A 215 -2.20 -6.74 21.38
CA GLY A 215 -3.35 -7.48 20.90
C GLY A 215 -3.30 -8.93 21.38
N HIS A 216 -4.44 -9.45 21.87
CA HIS A 216 -4.60 -10.85 22.22
C HIS A 216 -6.05 -11.28 22.01
N GLY A 217 -6.26 -12.33 21.22
CA GLY A 217 -7.60 -12.77 20.84
C GLY A 217 -8.39 -11.64 20.13
N ASN A 218 -9.54 -11.24 20.66
CA ASN A 218 -10.32 -10.13 20.14
C ASN A 218 -10.05 -8.76 20.82
N ASN A 219 -9.13 -8.70 21.79
CA ASN A 219 -8.86 -7.49 22.54
C ASN A 219 -7.60 -6.77 22.03
N ILE A 220 -7.69 -5.45 21.98
CA ILE A 220 -6.54 -4.56 21.74
C ILE A 220 -6.48 -3.58 22.93
N LYS A 221 -5.30 -3.46 23.54
CA LYS A 221 -5.02 -2.50 24.61
C LYS A 221 -3.89 -1.57 24.20
N MET A 222 -4.14 -0.27 24.13
CA MET A 222 -3.09 0.73 23.97
C MET A 222 -2.38 0.92 25.31
N LEU A 223 -1.04 0.91 25.28
CA LEU A 223 -0.16 0.93 26.47
C LEU A 223 0.58 2.26 26.61
N LYS A 224 1.02 2.85 25.50
CA LYS A 224 1.75 4.11 25.42
C LYS A 224 1.32 4.90 24.18
N GLU A 225 1.39 6.22 24.30
CA GLU A 225 1.07 7.16 23.22
C GLU A 225 2.07 8.32 23.22
N LEU A 226 2.46 8.73 22.02
CA LEU A 226 3.14 9.99 21.76
C LEU A 226 2.11 10.94 21.13
N HIS A 227 2.04 12.17 21.62
CA HIS A 227 1.03 13.12 21.19
C HIS A 227 1.56 14.24 20.29
N PHE A 228 0.70 14.76 19.45
CA PHE A 228 0.92 15.99 18.71
C PHE A 228 1.30 17.14 19.67
N PRO A 229 2.26 18.01 19.34
CA PRO A 229 2.88 18.17 18.01
C PRO A 229 4.10 17.26 17.76
N HIS A 230 4.45 16.38 18.68
CA HIS A 230 5.62 15.52 18.57
C HIS A 230 5.27 14.29 17.73
N SER A 231 5.81 14.22 16.52
CA SER A 231 5.49 13.18 15.52
C SER A 231 6.69 12.82 14.68
N ILE A 232 6.94 11.52 14.55
CA ILE A 232 7.97 10.97 13.67
C ILE A 232 7.57 11.19 12.21
N GLY A 233 6.30 10.96 11.89
CA GLY A 233 5.76 11.18 10.54
C GLY A 233 5.88 12.64 10.13
N LEU A 234 5.48 13.60 10.99
CA LEU A 234 5.60 15.03 10.68
C LEU A 234 7.06 15.50 10.64
N LEU A 235 7.97 14.91 11.44
CA LEU A 235 9.40 15.17 11.33
C LEU A 235 9.92 14.76 9.95
N TYR A 236 9.60 13.54 9.51
CA TYR A 236 9.99 13.05 8.19
C TYR A 236 9.37 13.88 7.05
N SER A 237 8.11 14.27 7.18
CA SER A 237 7.42 15.16 6.24
C SER A 237 8.01 16.58 6.20
N ALA A 238 8.55 17.08 7.31
CA ALA A 238 9.25 18.36 7.34
C ALA A 238 10.53 18.32 6.49
N PHE A 239 11.31 17.25 6.56
CA PHE A 239 12.46 17.04 5.67
C PHE A 239 12.03 16.82 4.21
N THR A 240 10.92 16.08 3.98
CA THR A 240 10.31 15.91 2.66
C THR A 240 10.00 17.27 2.03
N TYR A 241 9.32 18.14 2.77
CA TYR A 241 9.01 19.50 2.35
C TYR A 241 10.28 20.33 2.08
N TYR A 242 11.27 20.29 3.00
CA TYR A 242 12.49 21.08 2.88
C TYR A 242 13.37 20.66 1.71
N THR A 243 13.36 19.38 1.36
CA THR A 243 14.02 18.84 0.17
C THR A 243 13.23 19.04 -1.13
N GLY A 244 12.13 19.82 -1.08
CA GLY A 244 11.35 20.24 -2.25
C GLY A 244 10.39 19.18 -2.80
N PHE A 245 10.01 18.20 -1.99
CA PHE A 245 8.99 17.22 -2.36
C PHE A 245 7.63 17.53 -1.71
N THR A 246 6.55 17.13 -2.37
CA THR A 246 5.19 17.33 -1.87
C THR A 246 4.91 16.40 -0.69
N VAL A 247 4.46 16.95 0.44
CA VAL A 247 4.06 16.17 1.64
C VAL A 247 2.87 15.26 1.31
N ASN A 248 2.79 14.13 2.00
CA ASN A 248 1.82 13.02 1.83
C ASN A 248 2.02 12.19 0.55
N SER A 249 2.94 12.57 -0.33
CA SER A 249 3.30 11.78 -1.52
C SER A 249 4.80 11.73 -1.78
N GLY A 250 5.56 12.68 -1.27
CA GLY A 250 7.00 12.82 -1.48
C GLY A 250 7.88 12.06 -0.50
N GLU A 251 7.34 11.53 0.59
CA GLU A 251 8.07 10.74 1.58
C GLU A 251 8.76 9.53 0.94
N TYR A 252 8.10 8.89 -0.04
CA TYR A 252 8.69 7.81 -0.84
C TYR A 252 9.87 8.28 -1.70
N LYS A 253 9.84 9.55 -2.17
CA LYS A 253 10.93 10.14 -2.94
C LYS A 253 12.12 10.41 -2.04
N LEU A 254 11.89 10.97 -0.86
CA LEU A 254 12.93 11.22 0.14
C LEU A 254 13.59 9.91 0.59
N MET A 255 12.80 8.86 0.90
CA MET A 255 13.31 7.54 1.22
C MET A 255 14.15 6.94 0.07
N GLY A 256 13.69 7.08 -1.18
CA GLY A 256 14.42 6.60 -2.36
C GLY A 256 15.66 7.45 -2.68
N LEU A 257 15.75 8.68 -2.20
CA LEU A 257 16.91 9.56 -2.35
C LEU A 257 18.01 9.29 -1.31
N ALA A 258 17.64 8.81 -0.12
CA ALA A 258 18.55 8.60 1.00
C ALA A 258 19.80 7.76 0.65
N PRO A 259 19.73 6.64 -0.11
CA PRO A 259 20.90 5.85 -0.49
C PRO A 259 21.93 6.57 -1.39
N TYR A 260 21.56 7.71 -2.00
CA TYR A 260 22.50 8.54 -2.76
C TYR A 260 23.33 9.47 -1.86
N GLY A 261 22.94 9.65 -0.58
CA GLY A 261 23.76 10.32 0.41
C GLY A 261 25.05 9.55 0.68
N ASN A 262 26.11 10.29 1.04
CA ASN A 262 27.39 9.70 1.40
C ASN A 262 27.46 9.51 2.93
N PRO A 263 27.44 8.27 3.48
CA PRO A 263 27.46 8.02 4.91
C PRO A 263 28.77 8.45 5.60
N ASP A 264 29.87 8.51 4.83
CA ASP A 264 31.18 8.88 5.34
C ASP A 264 31.45 10.38 5.32
N ALA A 265 30.63 11.14 4.57
CA ALA A 265 30.77 12.59 4.47
C ALA A 265 30.59 13.27 5.83
N ALA A 266 31.47 14.22 6.15
CA ALA A 266 31.35 15.05 7.34
C ALA A 266 30.01 15.77 7.41
N GLN A 267 29.49 16.22 6.29
CA GLN A 267 28.19 16.90 6.17
C GLN A 267 27.01 16.01 6.57
N THR A 268 27.00 14.73 6.18
CA THR A 268 25.93 13.79 6.59
C THR A 268 25.90 13.63 8.10
N LYS A 269 27.07 13.49 8.71
CA LYS A 269 27.24 13.39 10.18
C LYS A 269 26.80 14.67 10.87
N GLU A 270 27.22 15.82 10.32
CA GLU A 270 26.83 17.15 10.80
C GLU A 270 25.30 17.35 10.75
N PHE A 271 24.65 16.99 9.65
CA PHE A 271 23.20 17.08 9.52
C PHE A 271 22.48 16.20 10.55
N LYS A 272 22.95 14.97 10.78
CA LYS A 272 22.43 14.08 11.80
C LYS A 272 22.61 14.67 13.20
N GLU A 273 23.79 15.14 13.54
CA GLU A 273 24.09 15.76 14.85
C GLU A 273 23.25 17.03 15.09
N LYS A 274 23.19 17.94 14.12
CA LYS A 274 22.35 19.14 14.20
C LYS A 274 20.87 18.81 14.39
N THR A 275 20.39 17.80 13.67
CA THR A 275 18.99 17.34 13.80
C THR A 275 18.72 16.84 15.22
N LEU A 276 19.57 15.95 15.74
CA LEU A 276 19.42 15.37 17.08
C LEU A 276 19.61 16.41 18.20
N LYS A 277 20.48 17.39 18.01
CA LYS A 277 20.76 18.41 19.02
C LYS A 277 19.71 19.52 19.05
N GLU A 278 19.24 19.96 17.87
CA GLU A 278 18.45 21.19 17.74
C GLU A 278 16.96 20.95 17.42
N LEU A 279 16.65 19.92 16.59
CA LEU A 279 15.29 19.69 16.11
C LEU A 279 14.53 18.67 16.93
N VAL A 280 15.19 17.60 17.37
CA VAL A 280 14.52 16.46 18.02
C VAL A 280 15.37 15.86 19.13
N ASP A 281 14.79 15.76 20.32
CA ASP A 281 15.31 14.93 21.41
C ASP A 281 14.75 13.52 21.28
N VAL A 282 15.62 12.53 21.04
CA VAL A 282 15.25 11.11 20.86
C VAL A 282 15.66 10.34 22.12
N ARG A 283 14.65 9.89 22.87
CA ARG A 283 14.84 9.18 24.13
C ARG A 283 15.14 7.69 23.93
N GLU A 284 15.57 7.04 25.00
CA GLU A 284 15.94 5.62 25.00
C GLU A 284 14.75 4.71 24.63
N ASP A 285 13.53 5.08 25.05
CA ASP A 285 12.30 4.35 24.76
C ASP A 285 11.76 4.61 23.34
N GLY A 286 12.44 5.42 22.53
CA GLY A 286 12.02 5.81 21.19
C GLY A 286 11.01 6.95 21.14
N SER A 287 10.56 7.47 22.30
CA SER A 287 9.76 8.69 22.33
C SER A 287 10.60 9.89 21.89
N ILE A 288 9.94 10.90 21.31
CA ILE A 288 10.61 12.09 20.79
C ILE A 288 9.98 13.37 21.31
N LEU A 289 10.80 14.41 21.45
CA LEU A 289 10.35 15.78 21.63
C LEU A 289 10.89 16.66 20.51
N LEU A 290 10.00 17.25 19.71
CA LEU A 290 10.38 18.20 18.67
C LEU A 290 10.52 19.61 19.24
N ASN A 291 11.56 20.32 18.84
CA ASN A 291 11.75 21.73 19.17
C ASN A 291 10.91 22.61 18.24
N MET A 292 9.70 22.93 18.68
CA MET A 292 8.70 23.61 17.89
C MET A 292 9.07 25.01 17.41
N LYS A 293 10.21 25.57 17.84
CA LYS A 293 10.75 26.83 17.28
C LYS A 293 11.17 26.70 15.81
N TYR A 294 11.45 25.46 15.35
CA TYR A 294 11.90 25.16 13.99
C TYR A 294 10.76 24.71 13.06
N PHE A 295 9.57 24.43 13.59
CA PHE A 295 8.43 23.89 12.84
C PHE A 295 7.26 24.89 12.81
N ASP A 296 6.57 24.97 11.65
CA ASP A 296 5.42 25.85 11.47
C ASP A 296 4.11 25.09 11.28
N TYR A 297 4.12 23.78 11.14
CA TYR A 297 2.94 22.98 10.82
C TYR A 297 1.84 22.99 11.90
N ALA A 298 2.18 23.30 13.15
CA ALA A 298 1.18 23.32 14.23
C ALA A 298 0.11 24.39 14.03
N THR A 299 0.49 25.56 13.51
CA THR A 299 -0.40 26.72 13.34
C THR A 299 -0.21 27.46 12.01
N GLY A 300 0.69 27.00 11.16
CA GLY A 300 1.04 27.59 9.86
C GLY A 300 0.68 26.70 8.68
N LEU A 301 0.96 27.20 7.49
CA LEU A 301 0.75 26.49 6.21
C LEU A 301 2.01 25.79 5.69
N LYS A 302 3.15 25.98 6.35
CA LYS A 302 4.43 25.39 6.00
C LYS A 302 4.80 24.32 7.03
N MET A 303 5.62 23.37 6.63
CA MET A 303 6.12 22.35 7.56
C MET A 303 7.22 22.91 8.47
N THR A 304 8.08 23.75 7.93
CA THR A 304 9.30 24.25 8.57
C THR A 304 9.32 25.78 8.66
N ASN A 305 10.01 26.30 9.69
CA ASN A 305 10.48 27.67 9.69
C ASN A 305 11.72 27.75 8.81
N ASN A 306 11.54 28.08 7.53
CA ASN A 306 12.58 27.98 6.52
C ASN A 306 13.83 28.81 6.85
N SER A 307 13.69 29.99 7.45
CA SER A 307 14.84 30.83 7.84
C SER A 307 15.72 30.19 8.90
N LYS A 308 15.10 29.61 9.93
CA LYS A 308 15.81 28.90 11.00
C LYS A 308 16.45 27.58 10.52
N TRP A 309 15.80 26.89 9.59
CA TRP A 309 16.38 25.70 8.99
C TRP A 309 17.57 26.05 8.09
N THR A 310 17.48 27.13 7.30
CA THR A 310 18.61 27.63 6.51
C THR A 310 19.78 28.06 7.38
N GLU A 311 19.51 28.75 8.49
CA GLU A 311 20.55 29.13 9.47
C GLU A 311 21.20 27.87 10.10
N LEU A 312 20.40 26.87 10.47
CA LEU A 312 20.89 25.65 11.10
C LEU A 312 21.73 24.80 10.15
N PHE A 313 21.23 24.54 8.94
CA PHE A 313 21.86 23.61 8.02
C PHE A 313 22.80 24.27 7.01
N GLY A 314 22.78 25.60 6.88
CA GLY A 314 23.52 26.30 5.84
C GLY A 314 23.03 26.06 4.42
N LEU A 315 21.82 25.49 4.27
CA LEU A 315 21.24 25.05 3.01
C LEU A 315 19.82 25.58 2.91
N PRO A 316 19.39 26.28 1.84
CA PRO A 316 18.03 26.78 1.69
C PRO A 316 17.04 25.63 1.37
N PRO A 317 15.73 25.83 1.53
CA PRO A 317 14.77 24.85 1.04
C PRO A 317 14.89 24.69 -0.48
N ARG A 318 14.90 23.45 -0.98
CA ARG A 318 14.98 23.18 -2.42
C ARG A 318 13.69 23.59 -3.13
N ASN A 319 13.80 24.25 -4.25
CA ASN A 319 12.64 24.51 -5.09
C ASN A 319 12.14 23.19 -5.71
N PRO A 320 10.80 22.94 -5.74
CA PRO A 320 10.26 21.77 -6.44
C PRO A 320 10.79 21.67 -7.88
N GLU A 321 11.01 20.43 -8.34
CA GLU A 321 11.51 20.10 -9.70
C GLU A 321 12.91 20.65 -10.07
N SER A 322 13.61 21.38 -9.17
CA SER A 322 15.01 21.77 -9.40
C SER A 322 15.94 20.56 -9.27
N GLU A 323 17.18 20.72 -9.75
CA GLU A 323 18.24 19.71 -9.61
C GLU A 323 18.48 19.36 -8.13
N ILE A 324 18.82 18.09 -7.86
CA ILE A 324 19.07 17.58 -6.51
C ILE A 324 20.57 17.49 -6.31
N SER A 325 21.13 18.38 -5.49
CA SER A 325 22.56 18.35 -5.15
C SER A 325 22.88 17.27 -4.12
N GLN A 326 24.17 16.96 -3.97
CA GLN A 326 24.66 16.00 -2.97
C GLN A 326 24.26 16.41 -1.54
N ASP A 327 24.13 17.71 -1.26
CA ASP A 327 23.71 18.21 0.06
C ASP A 327 22.32 17.72 0.45
N TYR A 328 21.34 17.76 -0.47
CA TYR A 328 19.99 17.26 -0.21
C TYR A 328 19.95 15.73 -0.13
N MET A 329 20.84 15.02 -0.83
CA MET A 329 21.00 13.57 -0.69
C MET A 329 21.56 13.22 0.67
N ASN A 330 22.58 13.96 1.16
CA ASN A 330 23.15 13.79 2.50
C ASN A 330 22.12 14.09 3.60
N MET A 331 21.29 15.12 3.39
CA MET A 331 20.19 15.46 4.31
C MET A 331 19.12 14.34 4.33
N ALA A 332 18.76 13.77 3.18
CA ALA A 332 17.83 12.65 3.07
C ALA A 332 18.36 11.42 3.81
N LEU A 333 19.65 11.11 3.68
CA LEU A 333 20.30 10.00 4.40
C LEU A 333 20.28 10.24 5.91
N ALA A 334 20.60 11.46 6.36
CA ALA A 334 20.63 11.80 7.78
C ALA A 334 19.28 11.57 8.46
N ILE A 335 18.18 12.07 7.88
CA ILE A 335 16.83 11.87 8.46
C ILE A 335 16.36 10.43 8.35
N GLN A 336 16.72 9.71 7.28
CA GLN A 336 16.39 8.29 7.14
C GLN A 336 17.03 7.48 8.28
N GLN A 337 18.33 7.68 8.56
CA GLN A 337 19.02 7.01 9.67
C GLN A 337 18.42 7.32 11.04
N ILE A 338 17.99 8.57 11.27
CA ILE A 338 17.32 8.96 12.52
C ILE A 338 15.97 8.24 12.63
N THR A 339 15.21 8.16 11.54
CA THR A 339 13.91 7.46 11.51
C THR A 339 14.06 5.97 11.81
N GLU A 340 15.05 5.31 11.21
CA GLU A 340 15.39 3.91 11.48
C GLU A 340 15.71 3.68 12.95
N GLU A 341 16.55 4.53 13.53
CA GLU A 341 16.92 4.46 14.95
C GLU A 341 15.70 4.59 15.87
N ILE A 342 14.80 5.56 15.59
CA ILE A 342 13.60 5.77 16.39
C ILE A 342 12.67 4.55 16.30
N VAL A 343 12.41 4.04 15.08
CA VAL A 343 11.54 2.86 14.90
C VAL A 343 12.09 1.64 15.63
N ILE A 344 13.40 1.41 15.59
CA ILE A 344 14.04 0.30 16.32
C ILE A 344 13.92 0.49 17.85
N ARG A 345 14.10 1.71 18.39
CA ARG A 345 13.91 1.98 19.82
C ARG A 345 12.46 1.75 20.25
N LEU A 346 11.49 2.23 19.47
CA LEU A 346 10.05 1.98 19.73
C LEU A 346 9.73 0.48 19.72
N ALA A 347 10.28 -0.28 18.78
CA ALA A 347 10.11 -1.71 18.69
C ALA A 347 10.71 -2.45 19.91
N LYS A 348 11.90 -2.03 20.40
CA LYS A 348 12.48 -2.53 21.66
C LYS A 348 11.56 -2.27 22.84
N THR A 349 11.03 -1.06 22.95
CA THR A 349 10.06 -0.69 23.99
C THR A 349 8.79 -1.50 23.90
N ALA A 350 8.25 -1.71 22.68
CA ALA A 350 7.09 -2.55 22.46
C ALA A 350 7.34 -4.00 22.91
N LYS A 351 8.51 -4.56 22.60
CA LYS A 351 8.95 -5.89 23.08
C LYS A 351 9.01 -5.95 24.61
N GLN A 352 9.59 -4.95 25.25
CA GLN A 352 9.71 -4.89 26.71
C GLN A 352 8.35 -4.79 27.42
N LEU A 353 7.43 -3.98 26.87
CA LEU A 353 6.12 -3.76 27.48
C LEU A 353 5.16 -4.94 27.29
N THR A 354 5.28 -5.68 26.19
CA THR A 354 4.33 -6.74 25.84
C THR A 354 4.88 -8.14 26.06
N ASN A 355 6.19 -8.30 26.08
CA ASN A 355 6.91 -9.57 26.02
C ASN A 355 6.50 -10.48 24.84
N SER A 356 5.76 -9.95 23.85
CA SER A 356 5.33 -10.71 22.68
C SER A 356 6.51 -11.03 21.75
N ASN A 357 6.47 -12.19 21.11
CA ASN A 357 7.43 -12.58 20.07
C ASN A 357 7.06 -12.04 18.68
N TYR A 358 5.90 -11.45 18.53
CA TYR A 358 5.34 -10.97 17.27
C TYR A 358 5.05 -9.49 17.34
N LEU A 359 5.28 -8.80 16.23
CA LEU A 359 4.96 -7.37 16.06
C LEU A 359 4.04 -7.19 14.87
N VAL A 360 3.02 -6.35 15.02
CA VAL A 360 2.25 -5.84 13.89
C VAL A 360 2.40 -4.31 13.78
N MET A 361 2.45 -3.79 12.55
CA MET A 361 2.70 -2.38 12.29
C MET A 361 1.65 -1.77 11.35
N ALA A 362 1.24 -0.54 11.65
CA ALA A 362 0.41 0.32 10.80
C ALA A 362 0.72 1.81 11.02
N GLY A 363 -0.01 2.69 10.31
CA GLY A 363 0.27 4.13 10.21
C GLY A 363 1.17 4.44 9.02
N GLY A 364 1.18 5.68 8.54
CA GLY A 364 1.88 6.08 7.33
C GLY A 364 3.39 5.78 7.35
N VAL A 365 4.04 5.87 8.53
CA VAL A 365 5.48 5.57 8.67
C VAL A 365 5.79 4.08 8.52
N ALA A 366 4.83 3.17 8.73
CA ALA A 366 5.01 1.73 8.46
C ALA A 366 5.20 1.41 6.96
N LEU A 367 4.98 2.38 6.07
CA LEU A 367 5.34 2.31 4.65
C LEU A 367 6.83 2.58 4.39
N ASN A 368 7.62 2.98 5.40
CA ASN A 368 9.08 3.13 5.28
C ASN A 368 9.73 1.74 5.27
N CYS A 369 9.78 1.15 4.07
CA CYS A 369 10.28 -0.21 3.87
C CYS A 369 11.77 -0.37 4.20
N VAL A 370 12.56 0.71 4.21
CA VAL A 370 13.97 0.69 4.63
C VAL A 370 14.06 0.51 6.16
N ALA A 371 13.31 1.31 6.93
CA ALA A 371 13.25 1.16 8.38
C ALA A 371 12.69 -0.22 8.79
N ASN A 372 11.72 -0.75 8.03
CA ASN A 372 11.17 -2.08 8.27
C ASN A 372 12.22 -3.18 8.08
N GLY A 373 13.03 -3.10 7.00
CA GLY A 373 14.14 -4.02 6.76
C GLY A 373 15.16 -3.98 7.90
N LYS A 374 15.58 -2.77 8.29
CA LYS A 374 16.50 -2.58 9.43
C LYS A 374 15.94 -3.11 10.75
N LEU A 375 14.64 -3.00 10.96
CA LEU A 375 14.00 -3.58 12.14
C LEU A 375 14.02 -5.12 12.11
N ILE A 376 13.75 -5.74 10.96
CA ILE A 376 13.81 -7.19 10.80
C ILE A 376 15.23 -7.71 11.05
N GLU A 377 16.28 -7.05 10.53
CA GLU A 377 17.68 -7.39 10.75
C GLU A 377 18.08 -7.43 12.26
N THR A 378 17.36 -6.69 13.11
CA THR A 378 17.67 -6.68 14.57
C THR A 378 17.30 -7.98 15.29
N GLY A 379 16.41 -8.80 14.73
CA GLY A 379 15.94 -10.03 15.38
C GLY A 379 15.17 -9.82 16.71
N ILE A 380 14.72 -8.60 17.05
CA ILE A 380 13.98 -8.29 18.30
C ILE A 380 12.69 -9.11 18.39
N PHE A 381 11.99 -9.27 17.27
CA PHE A 381 10.80 -10.09 17.16
C PHE A 381 11.09 -11.31 16.31
N LYS A 382 10.42 -12.42 16.60
CA LYS A 382 10.50 -13.65 15.80
C LYS A 382 9.91 -13.43 14.41
N ASP A 383 8.83 -12.64 14.33
CA ASP A 383 8.20 -12.30 13.06
C ASP A 383 7.48 -10.95 13.17
N ILE A 384 7.41 -10.23 12.05
CA ILE A 384 6.85 -8.88 11.94
C ILE A 384 5.86 -8.86 10.78
N TRP A 385 4.61 -8.49 11.05
CA TRP A 385 3.60 -8.34 10.03
C TRP A 385 3.22 -6.86 9.85
N ILE A 386 3.22 -6.37 8.62
CA ILE A 386 2.98 -4.96 8.30
C ILE A 386 1.73 -4.87 7.42
N GLN A 387 0.77 -4.03 7.83
CA GLN A 387 -0.46 -3.82 7.07
C GLN A 387 -0.13 -3.29 5.65
N PRO A 388 -0.55 -3.97 4.56
CA PRO A 388 -0.28 -3.52 3.20
C PRO A 388 -0.89 -2.16 2.86
N ALA A 389 -2.05 -1.83 3.44
CA ALA A 389 -2.69 -0.52 3.36
C ALA A 389 -2.48 0.27 4.66
N SER A 390 -1.23 0.38 5.15
CA SER A 390 -0.93 0.90 6.50
C SER A 390 -1.25 2.38 6.71
N GLY A 391 -1.44 3.20 5.66
CA GLY A 391 -1.98 4.56 5.79
C GLY A 391 -3.46 4.62 6.15
N ASP A 392 -4.05 5.81 6.07
CA ASP A 392 -5.45 6.08 6.49
C ASP A 392 -6.50 5.19 5.79
N ALA A 393 -6.25 4.76 4.56
CA ALA A 393 -7.15 3.82 3.88
C ALA A 393 -7.35 2.52 4.67
N GLY A 394 -6.28 1.96 5.26
CA GLY A 394 -6.38 0.77 6.12
C GLY A 394 -7.19 1.01 7.39
N GLY A 395 -7.30 2.28 7.83
CA GLY A 395 -8.19 2.67 8.92
C GLY A 395 -9.66 2.30 8.66
N ALA A 396 -10.11 2.30 7.40
CA ALA A 396 -11.45 1.82 7.04
C ALA A 396 -11.63 0.33 7.43
N LEU A 397 -10.67 -0.52 7.08
CA LEU A 397 -10.70 -1.93 7.43
C LEU A 397 -10.60 -2.14 8.95
N GLY A 398 -9.70 -1.40 9.61
CA GLY A 398 -9.54 -1.45 11.06
C GLY A 398 -10.81 -1.04 11.80
N ALA A 399 -11.50 0.03 11.35
CA ALA A 399 -12.77 0.45 11.90
C ALA A 399 -13.87 -0.62 11.75
N ALA A 400 -13.93 -1.29 10.59
CA ALA A 400 -14.85 -2.41 10.39
C ALA A 400 -14.59 -3.55 11.38
N TYR A 401 -13.31 -3.94 11.56
CA TYR A 401 -12.93 -4.96 12.53
C TYR A 401 -13.25 -4.57 13.98
N LEU A 402 -13.06 -3.31 14.36
CA LEU A 402 -13.44 -2.82 15.70
C LEU A 402 -14.95 -2.91 15.93
N GLY A 403 -15.74 -2.69 14.89
CA GLY A 403 -17.17 -2.93 14.91
C GLY A 403 -17.52 -4.42 15.17
N TRP A 404 -16.76 -5.35 14.63
CA TRP A 404 -16.98 -6.77 14.82
C TRP A 404 -16.46 -7.29 16.17
N TYR A 405 -15.19 -7.05 16.46
CA TYR A 405 -14.54 -7.66 17.61
C TYR A 405 -14.81 -6.92 18.92
N LEU A 406 -14.85 -5.57 18.92
CA LEU A 406 -15.06 -4.81 20.16
C LEU A 406 -16.52 -4.40 20.39
N TRP A 407 -17.21 -3.91 19.34
CA TRP A 407 -18.60 -3.46 19.52
C TRP A 407 -19.57 -4.65 19.60
N LYS A 408 -19.45 -5.65 18.71
CA LYS A 408 -20.24 -6.88 18.76
C LYS A 408 -19.74 -7.85 19.82
N GLY A 409 -18.44 -7.81 20.16
CA GLY A 409 -17.81 -8.69 21.15
C GLY A 409 -17.53 -10.12 20.65
N GLU A 410 -17.46 -10.30 19.33
CA GLU A 410 -17.26 -11.62 18.72
C GLU A 410 -15.82 -12.12 18.93
N LYS A 411 -15.66 -13.45 18.95
CA LYS A 411 -14.36 -14.09 19.15
C LYS A 411 -13.54 -14.06 17.86
N ARG A 412 -12.26 -13.77 17.98
CA ARG A 412 -11.30 -13.90 16.87
C ARG A 412 -10.79 -15.33 16.79
N THR A 413 -10.76 -15.87 15.58
CA THR A 413 -10.10 -17.13 15.26
C THR A 413 -9.08 -16.88 14.18
N VAL A 414 -7.83 -17.28 14.39
CA VAL A 414 -6.76 -17.19 13.40
C VAL A 414 -6.72 -18.47 12.57
N ASP A 415 -6.91 -18.34 11.26
CA ASP A 415 -6.77 -19.46 10.33
C ASP A 415 -5.27 -19.67 10.00
N LYS A 416 -4.72 -20.78 10.51
CA LYS A 416 -3.31 -21.16 10.29
C LYS A 416 -3.04 -21.81 8.92
N THR A 417 -4.06 -22.00 8.10
CA THR A 417 -3.92 -22.60 6.76
C THR A 417 -3.60 -21.58 5.67
N VAL A 418 -3.78 -20.29 5.97
CA VAL A 418 -3.49 -19.15 5.12
C VAL A 418 -2.36 -18.30 5.72
N ALA A 419 -1.66 -17.55 4.87
CA ALA A 419 -0.57 -16.68 5.33
C ALA A 419 -1.09 -15.55 6.25
N ASP A 420 -2.23 -14.96 5.90
CA ASP A 420 -2.97 -13.96 6.67
C ASP A 420 -4.38 -13.76 6.08
N ALA A 421 -5.20 -12.92 6.73
CA ALA A 421 -6.56 -12.68 6.28
C ALA A 421 -6.68 -11.61 5.18
N MET A 422 -5.59 -10.93 4.78
CA MET A 422 -5.60 -9.94 3.70
C MET A 422 -5.70 -10.55 2.30
N LYS A 423 -5.55 -11.88 2.18
CA LYS A 423 -5.69 -12.60 0.90
C LYS A 423 -4.78 -12.01 -0.19
N GLY A 424 -3.52 -11.65 0.16
CA GLY A 424 -2.57 -11.01 -0.74
C GLY A 424 -2.88 -9.54 -1.04
N ALA A 425 -3.79 -8.91 -0.29
CA ALA A 425 -4.35 -7.58 -0.51
C ALA A 425 -5.21 -7.45 -1.77
N TYR A 426 -5.58 -8.54 -2.45
CA TYR A 426 -6.43 -8.56 -3.64
C TYR A 426 -7.91 -8.44 -3.27
N LEU A 427 -8.32 -7.25 -2.83
CA LEU A 427 -9.63 -6.97 -2.25
C LEU A 427 -10.48 -6.02 -3.11
N GLY A 428 -9.88 -5.39 -4.13
CA GLY A 428 -10.53 -4.47 -5.04
C GLY A 428 -11.25 -5.16 -6.21
N PRO A 429 -11.79 -4.39 -7.18
CA PRO A 429 -12.59 -4.91 -8.28
C PRO A 429 -11.82 -5.81 -9.23
N GLU A 430 -12.53 -6.79 -9.76
CA GLU A 430 -12.14 -7.67 -10.85
C GLU A 430 -13.07 -7.45 -12.06
N TYR A 431 -12.56 -7.71 -13.24
CA TYR A 431 -13.30 -7.52 -14.49
C TYR A 431 -13.24 -8.78 -15.34
N ASP A 432 -14.39 -9.16 -15.89
CA ASP A 432 -14.57 -10.31 -16.78
C ASP A 432 -14.22 -9.97 -18.25
N ASP A 433 -14.19 -10.99 -19.09
CA ASP A 433 -13.93 -10.86 -20.52
C ASP A 433 -14.97 -9.95 -21.22
N LYS A 434 -16.20 -9.85 -20.69
CA LYS A 434 -17.24 -8.95 -21.23
C LYS A 434 -16.84 -7.48 -21.05
N ALA A 435 -16.27 -7.12 -19.91
CA ALA A 435 -15.74 -5.77 -19.66
C ALA A 435 -14.56 -5.47 -20.61
N VAL A 436 -13.65 -6.43 -20.78
CA VAL A 436 -12.51 -6.30 -21.72
C VAL A 436 -13.00 -6.13 -23.16
N MET A 437 -13.98 -6.92 -23.61
CA MET A 437 -14.59 -6.77 -24.92
C MET A 437 -15.33 -5.44 -25.09
N GLY A 438 -15.87 -4.87 -23.99
CA GLY A 438 -16.43 -3.51 -23.97
C GLY A 438 -15.36 -2.45 -24.30
N MET A 439 -14.23 -2.52 -23.64
CA MET A 439 -13.06 -1.67 -23.91
C MET A 439 -12.54 -1.84 -25.35
N ILE A 440 -12.41 -3.10 -25.84
CA ILE A 440 -11.97 -3.38 -27.20
C ILE A 440 -12.88 -2.71 -28.23
N ARG A 441 -14.21 -2.85 -28.10
CA ARG A 441 -15.16 -2.19 -28.98
C ARG A 441 -15.06 -0.67 -28.93
N LYS A 442 -14.84 -0.10 -27.77
CA LYS A 442 -14.75 1.35 -27.58
C LYS A 442 -13.51 1.96 -28.25
N TYR A 443 -12.39 1.29 -28.19
CA TYR A 443 -11.08 1.82 -28.65
C TYR A 443 -10.59 1.18 -29.96
N GLY A 444 -11.28 0.17 -30.49
CA GLY A 444 -10.80 -0.55 -31.67
C GLY A 444 -9.54 -1.39 -31.46
N GLY A 445 -9.31 -1.82 -30.23
CA GLY A 445 -8.08 -2.52 -29.83
C GLY A 445 -7.87 -3.81 -30.60
N LYS A 446 -6.68 -4.01 -31.21
CA LYS A 446 -6.27 -5.23 -31.91
C LYS A 446 -5.55 -6.13 -30.92
N TYR A 447 -6.02 -7.37 -30.79
CA TYR A 447 -5.55 -8.30 -29.75
C TYR A 447 -5.35 -9.71 -30.30
N ASP A 448 -4.56 -10.50 -29.54
CA ASP A 448 -4.51 -11.94 -29.61
C ASP A 448 -5.16 -12.49 -28.32
N TYR A 449 -5.99 -13.54 -28.46
CA TYR A 449 -6.65 -14.17 -27.33
C TYR A 449 -6.08 -15.58 -27.10
N TYR A 450 -5.73 -15.87 -25.84
CA TYR A 450 -5.17 -17.15 -25.42
C TYR A 450 -6.19 -17.90 -24.57
N GLU A 451 -6.73 -19.02 -25.07
CA GLU A 451 -7.60 -19.89 -24.25
C GLU A 451 -6.80 -20.55 -23.11
N ASN A 452 -5.57 -20.96 -23.43
CA ASN A 452 -4.64 -21.59 -22.48
C ASN A 452 -3.76 -20.52 -21.81
N PHE A 453 -3.91 -20.40 -20.48
CA PHE A 453 -3.14 -19.42 -19.71
C PHE A 453 -1.64 -19.74 -19.66
N ASP A 454 -1.24 -21.01 -19.70
CA ASP A 454 0.19 -21.39 -19.72
C ASP A 454 0.86 -20.99 -21.06
N GLU A 455 0.14 -21.03 -22.16
CA GLU A 455 0.62 -20.51 -23.45
C GLU A 455 0.78 -18.99 -23.41
N LEU A 456 -0.20 -18.28 -22.82
CA LEU A 456 -0.11 -16.85 -22.60
C LEU A 456 1.11 -16.48 -21.78
N THR A 457 1.34 -17.15 -20.65
CA THR A 457 2.49 -16.83 -19.76
C THR A 457 3.82 -17.10 -20.44
N LYS A 458 3.93 -18.18 -21.25
CA LYS A 458 5.14 -18.45 -22.03
C LYS A 458 5.39 -17.36 -23.08
N ALA A 459 4.36 -16.95 -23.82
CA ALA A 459 4.45 -15.88 -24.83
C ALA A 459 4.84 -14.52 -24.19
N VAL A 460 4.24 -14.17 -23.06
CA VAL A 460 4.55 -12.93 -22.33
C VAL A 460 5.93 -12.98 -21.72
N ALA A 461 6.37 -14.12 -21.18
CA ALA A 461 7.72 -14.33 -20.65
C ALA A 461 8.78 -14.14 -21.73
N SER A 462 8.55 -14.65 -22.96
CA SER A 462 9.46 -14.41 -24.09
C SER A 462 9.58 -12.93 -24.43
N LYS A 463 8.46 -12.21 -24.48
CA LYS A 463 8.48 -10.75 -24.73
C LYS A 463 9.22 -9.99 -23.63
N LEU A 464 9.06 -10.36 -22.35
CA LEU A 464 9.82 -9.78 -21.25
C LEU A 464 11.33 -10.06 -21.40
N ALA A 465 11.71 -11.30 -21.75
CA ALA A 465 13.11 -11.68 -21.96
C ALA A 465 13.77 -10.96 -23.14
N GLU A 466 13.00 -10.54 -24.15
CA GLU A 466 13.43 -9.69 -25.26
C GLU A 466 13.59 -8.21 -24.86
N GLY A 467 13.30 -7.83 -23.60
CA GLY A 467 13.41 -6.45 -23.09
C GLY A 467 12.17 -5.59 -23.32
N ASN A 468 11.03 -6.20 -23.67
CA ASN A 468 9.77 -5.48 -23.76
C ASN A 468 9.23 -5.14 -22.37
N VAL A 469 8.50 -4.00 -22.26
CA VAL A 469 7.77 -3.60 -21.06
C VAL A 469 6.32 -3.97 -21.20
N VAL A 470 5.80 -4.70 -20.21
CA VAL A 470 4.46 -5.28 -20.22
C VAL A 470 3.57 -4.61 -19.19
N GLY A 471 2.45 -4.02 -19.61
CA GLY A 471 1.33 -3.69 -18.73
C GLY A 471 0.57 -4.98 -18.40
N TRP A 472 0.46 -5.32 -17.12
CA TRP A 472 -0.13 -6.56 -16.63
C TRP A 472 -1.35 -6.26 -15.76
N PHE A 473 -2.53 -6.62 -16.24
CA PHE A 473 -3.82 -6.38 -15.61
C PHE A 473 -4.57 -7.71 -15.44
N GLN A 474 -4.66 -8.20 -14.20
CA GLN A 474 -5.21 -9.51 -13.87
C GLN A 474 -6.09 -9.45 -12.62
N GLY A 475 -7.04 -10.36 -12.49
CA GLY A 475 -7.80 -10.64 -11.27
C GLY A 475 -8.24 -9.40 -10.47
N ARG A 476 -8.41 -9.57 -9.17
CA ARG A 476 -8.80 -8.50 -8.24
C ARG A 476 -7.69 -7.49 -8.02
N MET A 477 -8.04 -6.20 -7.99
CA MET A 477 -7.11 -5.11 -7.72
C MET A 477 -6.60 -5.12 -6.26
N GLU A 478 -5.38 -4.66 -6.07
CA GLU A 478 -4.74 -4.52 -4.76
C GLU A 478 -5.39 -3.42 -3.91
N TYR A 479 -5.55 -3.69 -2.60
CA TYR A 479 -5.89 -2.72 -1.57
C TYR A 479 -4.63 -2.24 -0.86
N GLY A 480 -4.24 -1.00 -1.11
CA GLY A 480 -3.01 -0.39 -0.63
C GLY A 480 -2.28 0.40 -1.71
N PRO A 481 -1.14 1.04 -1.37
CA PRO A 481 -0.40 1.91 -2.30
C PRO A 481 0.51 1.14 -3.27
N ARG A 482 0.69 -0.19 -3.08
CA ARG A 482 1.58 -1.01 -3.89
C ARG A 482 0.84 -1.82 -4.93
N ALA A 483 1.41 -1.92 -6.13
CA ALA A 483 1.01 -2.91 -7.12
C ALA A 483 1.74 -4.22 -6.82
N LEU A 484 0.98 -5.30 -6.68
CA LEU A 484 1.46 -6.60 -6.22
C LEU A 484 1.26 -7.70 -7.28
N GLY A 485 1.19 -7.32 -8.56
CA GLY A 485 1.11 -8.25 -9.67
C GLY A 485 -0.29 -8.36 -10.32
N ASN A 486 -1.26 -7.52 -9.94
CA ASN A 486 -2.56 -7.49 -10.60
C ASN A 486 -2.82 -6.18 -11.35
N ARG A 487 -2.19 -5.09 -10.95
CA ARG A 487 -2.20 -3.78 -11.64
C ARG A 487 -0.76 -3.28 -11.76
N SER A 488 0.05 -4.00 -12.56
CA SER A 488 1.51 -3.86 -12.60
C SER A 488 2.06 -3.52 -13.98
N ILE A 489 3.17 -2.81 -14.02
CA ILE A 489 4.05 -2.70 -15.18
C ILE A 489 5.27 -3.55 -14.89
N LEU A 490 5.56 -4.48 -15.80
CA LEU A 490 6.60 -5.49 -15.65
C LEU A 490 7.74 -5.28 -16.65
N GLY A 491 8.94 -5.67 -16.25
CA GLY A 491 10.13 -5.66 -17.09
C GLY A 491 11.16 -6.72 -16.67
N ASP A 492 12.17 -6.92 -17.49
CA ASP A 492 13.29 -7.83 -17.21
C ASP A 492 14.27 -7.18 -16.21
N ALA A 493 14.45 -7.80 -15.04
CA ALA A 493 15.34 -7.30 -14.00
C ALA A 493 16.83 -7.37 -14.38
N ARG A 494 17.21 -8.23 -15.34
CA ARG A 494 18.59 -8.43 -15.84
C ARG A 494 19.02 -7.33 -16.80
N ASN A 495 18.04 -6.64 -17.43
CA ASN A 495 18.32 -5.64 -18.46
C ASN A 495 18.79 -4.32 -17.81
N PRO A 496 20.05 -3.87 -18.03
CA PRO A 496 20.59 -2.65 -17.43
C PRO A 496 19.89 -1.36 -17.86
N GLU A 497 19.27 -1.33 -19.06
CA GLU A 497 18.53 -0.17 -19.56
C GLU A 497 17.07 -0.13 -19.08
N MET A 498 16.56 -1.20 -18.46
CA MET A 498 15.14 -1.31 -18.08
C MET A 498 14.73 -0.22 -17.08
N GLN A 499 15.56 0.06 -16.08
CA GLN A 499 15.31 1.09 -15.08
C GLN A 499 15.15 2.47 -15.73
N LYS A 500 16.04 2.83 -16.68
CA LYS A 500 16.01 4.07 -17.43
C LYS A 500 14.78 4.14 -18.35
N LYS A 501 14.53 3.06 -19.14
CA LYS A 501 13.36 2.95 -20.03
C LYS A 501 12.06 3.17 -19.28
N MET A 502 11.87 2.48 -18.14
CA MET A 502 10.64 2.57 -17.38
C MET A 502 10.44 3.93 -16.70
N ASN A 503 11.48 4.56 -16.12
CA ASN A 503 11.34 5.87 -15.49
C ASN A 503 11.06 7.00 -16.50
N LEU A 504 11.82 7.05 -17.59
CA LEU A 504 11.77 8.18 -18.53
C LEU A 504 10.65 8.07 -19.55
N LYS A 505 10.36 6.84 -20.05
CA LYS A 505 9.46 6.61 -21.19
C LYS A 505 8.08 6.14 -20.82
N ILE A 506 7.90 5.66 -19.58
CA ILE A 506 6.62 5.11 -19.11
C ILE A 506 6.11 5.89 -17.92
N LYS A 507 6.93 6.07 -16.88
CA LYS A 507 6.52 6.77 -15.67
C LYS A 507 6.61 8.28 -15.77
N TYR A 508 7.40 8.81 -16.70
CA TYR A 508 7.67 10.25 -16.85
C TYR A 508 8.04 10.92 -15.52
N ARG A 509 9.00 10.31 -14.80
CA ARG A 509 9.41 10.73 -13.46
C ARG A 509 10.92 10.75 -13.30
N GLU A 510 11.38 11.21 -12.15
CA GLU A 510 12.77 11.32 -11.79
C GLU A 510 13.51 9.98 -11.94
N GLY A 511 14.67 10.00 -12.62
CA GLY A 511 15.44 8.80 -12.96
C GLY A 511 16.01 8.07 -11.75
N PHE A 512 16.27 8.75 -10.62
CA PHE A 512 16.87 8.16 -9.44
C PHE A 512 15.95 7.15 -8.69
N ARG A 513 14.65 7.15 -8.96
CA ARG A 513 13.69 6.29 -8.24
C ARG A 513 13.90 4.82 -8.59
N PRO A 514 14.10 3.94 -7.59
CA PRO A 514 14.29 2.52 -7.83
C PRO A 514 12.99 1.82 -8.23
N PHE A 515 13.14 0.63 -8.83
CA PHE A 515 12.05 -0.32 -9.02
C PHE A 515 12.19 -1.50 -8.06
N ALA A 516 11.07 -2.15 -7.79
CA ALA A 516 10.99 -3.31 -6.90
C ALA A 516 11.05 -4.61 -7.71
N PRO A 517 11.73 -5.65 -7.23
CA PRO A 517 11.57 -7.00 -7.74
C PRO A 517 10.28 -7.64 -7.22
N SER A 518 9.60 -8.41 -8.08
CA SER A 518 8.71 -9.50 -7.67
C SER A 518 9.42 -10.80 -7.96
N VAL A 519 9.64 -11.62 -6.94
CA VAL A 519 10.39 -12.88 -6.97
C VAL A 519 9.48 -14.02 -6.56
N LEU A 520 9.67 -15.23 -7.11
CA LEU A 520 8.99 -16.42 -6.61
C LEU A 520 9.32 -16.60 -5.13
N GLU A 521 8.31 -16.93 -4.30
CA GLU A 521 8.48 -17.03 -2.84
C GLU A 521 9.58 -18.05 -2.48
N GLU A 522 9.64 -19.15 -3.19
CA GLU A 522 10.67 -20.20 -3.04
C GLU A 522 12.08 -19.77 -3.45
N ASP A 523 12.23 -18.68 -4.19
CA ASP A 523 13.51 -18.15 -4.68
C ASP A 523 13.98 -16.90 -3.93
N VAL A 524 13.27 -16.43 -2.90
CA VAL A 524 13.62 -15.19 -2.19
C VAL A 524 15.06 -15.23 -1.70
N ASN A 525 15.48 -16.31 -1.02
CA ASN A 525 16.83 -16.47 -0.47
C ASN A 525 17.91 -16.67 -1.55
N GLU A 526 17.53 -17.00 -2.79
CA GLU A 526 18.46 -17.06 -3.93
C GLU A 526 19.00 -15.65 -4.25
N TYR A 527 18.14 -14.63 -4.18
CA TYR A 527 18.46 -13.28 -4.64
C TYR A 527 18.70 -12.27 -3.51
N PHE A 528 18.10 -12.47 -2.33
CA PHE A 528 18.08 -11.47 -1.26
C PHE A 528 18.41 -12.07 0.10
N GLU A 529 19.02 -11.27 0.98
CA GLU A 529 19.34 -11.64 2.37
C GLU A 529 18.09 -11.54 3.25
N LEU A 530 17.01 -12.27 2.91
CA LEU A 530 15.77 -12.30 3.65
C LEU A 530 15.41 -13.74 4.02
N ASP A 531 15.41 -14.04 5.33
CA ASP A 531 14.86 -15.28 5.86
C ASP A 531 13.35 -15.08 6.09
N GLY A 532 12.52 -15.67 5.22
CA GLY A 532 11.07 -15.52 5.25
C GLY A 532 10.48 -14.90 3.98
N THR A 533 9.33 -14.23 4.11
CA THR A 533 8.55 -13.71 2.99
C THR A 533 8.28 -12.21 3.11
N SER A 534 8.05 -11.56 1.98
CA SER A 534 7.65 -10.14 1.89
C SER A 534 6.52 -9.98 0.85
N PRO A 535 5.30 -10.46 1.10
CA PRO A 535 4.25 -10.49 0.09
C PRO A 535 3.75 -9.10 -0.31
N TYR A 536 3.93 -8.08 0.53
CA TYR A 536 3.34 -6.75 0.39
C TYR A 536 4.31 -5.65 -0.03
N MET A 537 5.56 -6.00 -0.42
CA MET A 537 6.54 -5.01 -0.90
C MET A 537 6.85 -3.92 0.15
N LEU A 538 6.92 -4.30 1.42
CA LEU A 538 7.11 -3.39 2.57
C LEU A 538 8.46 -3.61 3.30
N VAL A 539 9.37 -4.37 2.71
CA VAL A 539 10.68 -4.70 3.28
C VAL A 539 11.76 -4.45 2.23
N VAL A 540 12.82 -3.76 2.63
CA VAL A 540 14.06 -3.58 1.86
C VAL A 540 15.16 -4.41 2.52
N MET A 541 15.81 -5.26 1.74
CA MET A 541 16.93 -6.10 2.20
C MET A 541 18.08 -6.07 1.19
N PRO A 542 19.30 -6.42 1.61
CA PRO A 542 20.44 -6.54 0.70
C PRO A 542 20.23 -7.62 -0.38
N VAL A 543 20.81 -7.38 -1.55
CA VAL A 543 20.96 -8.38 -2.61
C VAL A 543 22.05 -9.37 -2.20
N GLN A 544 21.86 -10.67 -2.45
CA GLN A 544 22.84 -11.71 -2.16
C GLN A 544 24.19 -11.45 -2.83
N GLN A 545 25.29 -11.69 -2.11
CA GLN A 545 26.65 -11.40 -2.55
C GLN A 545 27.00 -12.00 -3.91
N LYS A 546 26.48 -13.19 -4.24
CA LYS A 546 26.73 -13.87 -5.54
C LYS A 546 26.18 -13.13 -6.76
N HIS A 547 25.19 -12.23 -6.57
CA HIS A 547 24.59 -11.39 -7.61
C HIS A 547 25.25 -10.00 -7.70
N ILE A 548 26.14 -9.66 -6.77
CA ILE A 548 26.79 -8.35 -6.70
C ILE A 548 28.03 -8.31 -7.59
N LYS A 549 28.24 -7.18 -8.27
CA LYS A 549 29.45 -6.86 -9.01
C LYS A 549 30.30 -5.86 -8.23
N PRO A 550 31.66 -5.97 -8.28
CA PRO A 550 32.54 -5.03 -7.59
C PRO A 550 32.31 -3.59 -8.04
N LEU A 551 32.35 -2.66 -7.10
CA LEU A 551 32.33 -1.23 -7.38
C LEU A 551 33.74 -0.68 -7.57
N PRO A 552 33.95 0.35 -8.40
CA PRO A 552 35.21 1.06 -8.48
C PRO A 552 35.46 1.85 -7.18
N SER A 553 36.75 2.06 -6.86
CA SER A 553 37.13 2.76 -5.62
C SER A 553 36.59 4.18 -5.47
N ASN A 554 36.29 4.84 -6.59
CA ASN A 554 35.74 6.18 -6.62
C ASN A 554 34.20 6.24 -6.68
N TYR A 555 33.49 5.12 -6.50
CA TYR A 555 32.03 5.04 -6.66
C TYR A 555 31.27 6.08 -5.81
N ASN A 556 31.65 6.27 -4.55
CA ASN A 556 30.99 7.21 -3.65
C ASN A 556 31.22 8.69 -4.01
N SER A 557 32.19 8.97 -4.86
CA SER A 557 32.46 10.33 -5.39
C SER A 557 31.91 10.57 -6.79
N MET A 558 31.28 9.56 -7.39
CA MET A 558 30.61 9.71 -8.69
C MET A 558 29.33 10.54 -8.55
N GLU A 559 28.99 11.25 -9.64
CA GLU A 559 27.71 11.95 -9.76
C GLU A 559 26.52 10.98 -9.66
N MET A 560 25.36 11.49 -9.21
CA MET A 560 24.17 10.68 -8.93
C MET A 560 23.77 9.75 -10.09
N TYR A 561 23.77 10.28 -11.33
CA TYR A 561 23.39 9.47 -12.49
C TYR A 561 24.48 8.49 -12.95
N GLU A 562 25.74 8.79 -12.73
CA GLU A 562 26.85 7.85 -12.94
C GLU A 562 26.74 6.66 -11.98
N ARG A 563 26.47 6.94 -10.69
CA ARG A 563 26.19 5.89 -9.68
C ARG A 563 24.95 5.08 -10.04
N LEU A 564 23.87 5.75 -10.46
CA LEU A 564 22.62 5.08 -10.81
C LEU A 564 22.79 4.07 -11.95
N TYR A 565 23.46 4.45 -13.03
CA TYR A 565 23.61 3.61 -14.22
C TYR A 565 24.81 2.68 -14.17
N HIS A 566 25.60 2.73 -13.10
CA HIS A 566 26.70 1.81 -12.91
C HIS A 566 26.17 0.36 -12.72
N LEU A 567 26.79 -0.61 -13.46
CA LEU A 567 26.38 -2.01 -13.42
C LEU A 567 26.90 -2.68 -12.13
N ARG A 568 26.08 -2.71 -11.08
CA ARG A 568 26.42 -3.19 -9.74
C ARG A 568 25.95 -4.61 -9.39
N SER A 569 25.13 -5.20 -10.25
CA SER A 569 24.62 -6.58 -10.06
C SER A 569 24.25 -7.22 -11.40
N ASP A 570 23.87 -8.48 -11.42
CA ASP A 570 23.30 -9.17 -12.58
C ASP A 570 21.77 -9.00 -12.68
N ILE A 571 21.16 -8.35 -11.68
CA ILE A 571 19.76 -7.89 -11.67
C ILE A 571 19.68 -6.35 -11.50
N PRO A 572 20.35 -5.58 -12.40
CA PRO A 572 20.62 -4.16 -12.19
C PRO A 572 19.36 -3.29 -12.13
N ALA A 573 18.29 -3.68 -12.81
CA ALA A 573 17.07 -2.88 -12.86
C ALA A 573 16.32 -2.80 -11.52
N VAL A 574 16.62 -3.71 -10.58
CA VAL A 574 15.98 -3.80 -9.25
C VAL A 574 16.97 -3.64 -8.09
N THR A 575 18.28 -3.57 -8.37
CA THR A 575 19.31 -3.33 -7.35
C THR A 575 19.55 -1.84 -7.19
N HIS A 576 19.28 -1.30 -6.00
CA HIS A 576 19.53 0.10 -5.70
C HIS A 576 21.02 0.42 -5.55
N VAL A 577 21.38 1.72 -5.44
CA VAL A 577 22.80 2.17 -5.39
C VAL A 577 23.57 1.68 -4.16
N ASP A 578 22.88 1.25 -3.13
CA ASP A 578 23.39 0.68 -1.88
C ASP A 578 23.29 -0.86 -1.83
N TYR A 579 23.09 -1.51 -2.97
CA TYR A 579 22.89 -2.96 -3.10
C TYR A 579 21.62 -3.51 -2.44
N SER A 580 20.69 -2.66 -2.06
CA SER A 580 19.39 -3.08 -1.51
C SER A 580 18.31 -3.24 -2.58
N ALA A 581 17.24 -3.95 -2.22
CA ALA A 581 16.03 -4.08 -3.04
C ALA A 581 14.78 -4.12 -2.15
N ARG A 582 13.68 -3.52 -2.63
CA ARG A 582 12.37 -3.61 -1.98
C ARG A 582 11.60 -4.81 -2.51
N ILE A 583 11.56 -5.88 -1.75
CA ILE A 583 11.19 -7.21 -2.19
C ILE A 583 9.67 -7.43 -2.13
N GLN A 584 9.13 -8.04 -3.20
CA GLN A 584 7.84 -8.72 -3.16
C GLN A 584 8.04 -10.22 -3.41
N SER A 585 7.72 -11.07 -2.42
CA SER A 585 7.58 -12.51 -2.63
C SER A 585 6.21 -12.86 -3.23
N VAL A 586 6.18 -13.71 -4.26
CA VAL A 586 4.95 -14.10 -4.95
C VAL A 586 4.66 -15.57 -4.67
N ASN A 587 3.59 -15.81 -3.91
CA ASN A 587 3.16 -17.14 -3.52
C ASN A 587 2.18 -17.73 -4.55
N LYS A 588 2.38 -18.99 -4.92
CA LYS A 588 1.55 -19.71 -5.91
C LYS A 588 0.09 -19.84 -5.51
N LYS A 589 -0.20 -19.97 -4.20
CA LYS A 589 -1.58 -20.12 -3.70
C LYS A 589 -2.34 -18.78 -3.71
N THR A 590 -1.63 -17.70 -3.39
CA THR A 590 -2.22 -16.35 -3.26
C THR A 590 -2.41 -15.67 -4.61
N ASN A 591 -1.40 -15.77 -5.50
CA ASN A 591 -1.49 -15.22 -6.86
C ASN A 591 -0.95 -16.20 -7.91
N PRO A 592 -1.71 -17.23 -8.27
CA PRO A 592 -1.26 -18.25 -9.23
C PRO A 592 -0.96 -17.70 -10.62
N ARG A 593 -1.71 -16.69 -11.10
CA ARG A 593 -1.49 -16.09 -12.42
C ARG A 593 -0.15 -15.39 -12.51
N TYR A 594 0.20 -14.59 -11.51
CA TYR A 594 1.47 -13.87 -11.48
C TYR A 594 2.65 -14.80 -11.21
N TRP A 595 2.46 -15.77 -10.31
CA TRP A 595 3.45 -16.82 -10.07
C TRP A 595 3.76 -17.61 -11.36
N ASN A 596 2.74 -18.02 -12.12
CA ASN A 596 2.94 -18.75 -13.39
C ASN A 596 3.73 -17.92 -14.41
N LEU A 597 3.50 -16.60 -14.51
CA LEU A 597 4.27 -15.74 -15.40
C LEU A 597 5.75 -15.69 -14.98
N ILE A 598 6.05 -15.46 -13.71
CA ILE A 598 7.43 -15.41 -13.21
C ILE A 598 8.11 -16.76 -13.38
N ASN A 599 7.39 -17.85 -13.11
CA ASN A 599 7.91 -19.21 -13.31
C ASN A 599 8.18 -19.53 -14.80
N ALA A 600 7.30 -19.08 -15.71
CA ALA A 600 7.55 -19.20 -17.15
C ALA A 600 8.79 -18.41 -17.59
N PHE A 601 9.00 -17.22 -17.03
CA PHE A 601 10.19 -16.41 -17.24
C PHE A 601 11.44 -17.10 -16.68
N LYS A 602 11.36 -17.68 -15.48
CA LYS A 602 12.45 -18.48 -14.88
C LYS A 602 12.86 -19.65 -15.76
N ASN A 603 11.88 -20.39 -16.29
CA ASN A 603 12.14 -21.54 -17.15
C ASN A 603 12.85 -21.17 -18.48
N GLN A 604 12.68 -19.94 -18.96
CA GLN A 604 13.32 -19.46 -20.19
C GLN A 604 14.69 -18.81 -19.95
N THR A 605 14.87 -18.18 -18.78
CA THR A 605 16.02 -17.29 -18.52
C THR A 605 16.92 -17.73 -17.39
N GLY A 606 16.47 -18.64 -16.54
CA GLY A 606 17.13 -19.04 -15.30
C GLY A 606 16.86 -18.11 -14.12
N TYR A 607 16.14 -16.97 -14.30
CA TYR A 607 15.89 -15.98 -13.26
C TYR A 607 14.42 -15.95 -12.82
N GLY A 608 14.14 -16.26 -11.55
CA GLY A 608 12.80 -16.32 -10.96
C GLY A 608 12.27 -14.99 -10.45
N LEU A 609 12.56 -13.86 -11.11
CA LEU A 609 12.11 -12.54 -10.72
C LEU A 609 11.90 -11.59 -11.90
N LEU A 610 11.03 -10.59 -11.70
CA LEU A 610 10.73 -9.51 -12.64
C LEU A 610 10.79 -8.14 -11.94
N VAL A 611 11.04 -7.09 -12.72
CA VAL A 611 10.74 -5.72 -12.28
C VAL A 611 9.23 -5.57 -12.11
N ASN A 612 8.78 -5.02 -10.98
CA ASN A 612 7.38 -4.66 -10.73
C ASN A 612 7.24 -3.19 -10.37
N SER A 613 6.36 -2.50 -11.06
CA SER A 613 5.96 -1.13 -10.76
C SER A 613 4.44 -0.98 -10.89
N SER A 614 3.86 -0.01 -10.17
CA SER A 614 2.42 0.29 -10.27
C SER A 614 2.00 0.63 -11.70
N PHE A 615 0.83 0.18 -12.13
CA PHE A 615 0.31 0.46 -13.47
C PHE A 615 -0.35 1.84 -13.50
N ASN A 616 0.44 2.88 -13.72
CA ASN A 616 0.03 4.28 -13.85
C ASN A 616 1.19 5.12 -14.40
N VAL A 617 0.93 6.35 -14.79
CA VAL A 617 1.94 7.39 -14.99
C VAL A 617 2.12 8.25 -13.71
N ARG A 618 3.07 9.19 -13.70
CA ARG A 618 3.27 10.13 -12.58
C ARG A 618 1.98 10.96 -12.35
N GLY A 619 1.57 11.10 -11.09
CA GLY A 619 0.37 11.84 -10.69
C GLY A 619 -0.96 11.08 -10.87
N GLU A 620 -0.98 10.01 -11.67
CA GLU A 620 -2.15 9.18 -11.90
C GLU A 620 -2.34 8.16 -10.75
N PRO A 621 -3.58 7.91 -10.24
CA PRO A 621 -3.88 6.72 -9.45
C PRO A 621 -3.60 5.43 -10.24
N ILE A 622 -3.28 4.32 -9.56
CA ILE A 622 -3.14 3.01 -10.24
C ILE A 622 -4.43 2.72 -11.04
N VAL A 623 -4.28 2.18 -12.24
CA VAL A 623 -5.42 1.84 -13.11
C VAL A 623 -6.40 0.91 -12.40
N CYS A 624 -7.70 1.18 -12.55
CA CYS A 624 -8.76 0.39 -11.94
C CYS A 624 -9.45 -0.52 -12.96
N THR A 625 -9.83 0.04 -14.10
CA THR A 625 -10.63 -0.60 -15.14
C THR A 625 -9.79 -1.03 -16.34
N PRO A 626 -10.28 -1.94 -17.20
CA PRO A 626 -9.66 -2.23 -18.50
C PRO A 626 -9.50 -0.97 -19.37
N ASP A 627 -10.45 -0.03 -19.32
CA ASP A 627 -10.37 1.27 -20.01
C ASP A 627 -9.18 2.09 -19.53
N ASP A 628 -8.95 2.18 -18.20
CA ASP A 628 -7.80 2.90 -17.65
C ASP A 628 -6.49 2.25 -18.10
N ALA A 629 -6.43 0.90 -18.05
CA ALA A 629 -5.25 0.14 -18.47
C ALA A 629 -4.92 0.40 -19.94
N PHE A 630 -5.92 0.34 -20.82
CA PHE A 630 -5.72 0.58 -22.25
C PHE A 630 -5.31 2.02 -22.55
N ARG A 631 -5.93 3.03 -21.90
CA ARG A 631 -5.53 4.43 -22.03
C ARG A 631 -4.09 4.66 -21.56
N CYS A 632 -3.73 4.16 -20.37
CA CYS A 632 -2.37 4.29 -19.85
C CYS A 632 -1.35 3.58 -20.77
N PHE A 633 -1.67 2.39 -21.29
CA PHE A 633 -0.86 1.70 -22.29
C PHE A 633 -0.67 2.56 -23.52
N MET A 634 -1.72 3.10 -24.11
CA MET A 634 -1.65 3.89 -25.34
C MET A 634 -0.89 5.22 -25.18
N ARG A 635 -0.93 5.83 -23.99
CA ARG A 635 -0.27 7.10 -23.63
C ARG A 635 1.23 6.97 -23.32
N THR A 636 1.73 5.76 -23.17
CA THR A 636 3.12 5.48 -22.75
C THR A 636 3.86 4.65 -23.80
N GLU A 637 5.17 4.48 -23.61
CA GLU A 637 6.00 3.62 -24.45
C GLU A 637 6.05 2.16 -23.93
N MET A 638 4.99 1.66 -23.30
CA MET A 638 4.85 0.22 -23.04
C MET A 638 4.71 -0.53 -24.35
N ASP A 639 5.35 -1.69 -24.47
CA ASP A 639 5.38 -2.47 -25.70
C ASP A 639 4.17 -3.40 -25.82
N VAL A 640 3.72 -3.98 -24.70
CA VAL A 640 2.64 -4.96 -24.64
C VAL A 640 1.70 -4.63 -23.49
N LEU A 641 0.39 -4.87 -23.69
CA LEU A 641 -0.60 -4.86 -22.61
C LEU A 641 -1.27 -6.24 -22.54
N VAL A 642 -1.40 -6.78 -21.35
CA VAL A 642 -2.12 -8.03 -21.07
C VAL A 642 -3.26 -7.73 -20.12
N VAL A 643 -4.49 -8.01 -20.55
CA VAL A 643 -5.72 -7.86 -19.74
C VAL A 643 -6.46 -9.19 -19.73
N GLY A 644 -6.48 -9.87 -18.58
CA GLY A 644 -7.01 -11.24 -18.53
C GLY A 644 -6.25 -12.17 -19.49
N ASN A 645 -6.94 -12.71 -20.45
CA ASN A 645 -6.40 -13.59 -21.50
C ASN A 645 -6.14 -12.86 -22.85
N PHE A 646 -6.33 -11.54 -22.90
CA PHE A 646 -6.12 -10.72 -24.08
C PHE A 646 -4.74 -10.07 -24.07
N VAL A 647 -4.03 -10.15 -25.18
CA VAL A 647 -2.67 -9.58 -25.38
C VAL A 647 -2.74 -8.55 -26.50
N PHE A 648 -2.30 -7.33 -26.19
CA PHE A 648 -2.28 -6.20 -27.13
C PHE A 648 -0.84 -5.82 -27.40
N ASP A 649 -0.41 -5.89 -28.66
CA ASP A 649 0.90 -5.41 -29.10
C ASP A 649 0.77 -3.94 -29.51
N LYS A 650 1.66 -3.07 -29.02
CA LYS A 650 1.63 -1.62 -29.25
C LYS A 650 1.70 -1.27 -30.73
N THR A 651 2.51 -2.00 -31.49
CA THR A 651 2.74 -1.75 -32.92
C THR A 651 1.51 -1.96 -33.78
N ARG A 652 0.54 -2.73 -33.28
CA ARG A 652 -0.73 -3.03 -33.98
C ARG A 652 -1.85 -2.05 -33.64
N GLN A 653 -1.65 -1.15 -32.65
CA GLN A 653 -2.69 -0.24 -32.18
C GLN A 653 -2.73 1.06 -33.00
N GLU A 654 -3.92 1.57 -33.23
CA GLU A 654 -4.14 2.90 -33.79
C GLU A 654 -4.05 3.96 -32.67
N LYS A 655 -3.52 5.14 -32.97
CA LYS A 655 -3.41 6.23 -31.99
C LYS A 655 -4.82 6.61 -31.49
N LEU A 656 -4.92 6.90 -30.18
CA LEU A 656 -6.17 7.41 -29.62
C LEU A 656 -6.52 8.77 -30.22
N ALA A 657 -7.75 8.91 -30.70
CA ALA A 657 -8.24 10.20 -31.18
C ALA A 657 -8.39 11.17 -29.98
N ASN A 658 -8.00 12.43 -30.14
CA ASN A 658 -8.19 13.53 -29.18
C ASN A 658 -7.46 13.38 -27.82
N ASP A 659 -6.32 12.70 -27.73
CA ASP A 659 -5.58 12.49 -26.48
C ASP A 659 -4.25 13.29 -26.42
N THR A 660 -4.24 14.52 -26.93
CA THR A 660 -3.02 15.33 -27.10
C THR A 660 -2.51 15.96 -25.81
N ASN A 661 -3.37 16.25 -24.82
CA ASN A 661 -3.02 16.98 -23.58
C ASN A 661 -3.10 16.11 -22.32
N TRP A 662 -3.02 14.79 -22.44
CA TRP A 662 -3.19 13.89 -21.31
C TRP A 662 -2.15 14.07 -20.18
N LYS A 663 -0.97 14.63 -20.46
CA LYS A 663 0.06 14.93 -19.45
C LYS A 663 -0.36 16.01 -18.45
N GLU A 664 -1.33 16.86 -18.82
CA GLU A 664 -1.89 17.92 -17.97
C GLU A 664 -3.10 17.42 -17.17
N GLU A 665 -3.63 16.22 -17.47
CA GLU A 665 -4.78 15.64 -16.79
C GLU A 665 -4.49 15.34 -15.30
N PHE A 666 -3.24 14.98 -14.99
CA PHE A 666 -2.82 14.62 -13.64
C PHE A 666 -1.83 15.64 -13.07
N LYS A 667 -2.12 16.14 -11.85
CA LYS A 667 -1.18 17.00 -11.14
C LYS A 667 0.07 16.22 -10.78
N LEU A 668 1.23 16.85 -10.97
CA LEU A 668 2.51 16.27 -10.54
C LEU A 668 2.55 16.14 -9.01
N ASP A 669 3.05 14.99 -8.54
CA ASP A 669 3.25 14.67 -7.12
C ASP A 669 4.69 14.90 -6.66
#